data_3ad2970fe1b29f4d3506a6289d7a29e4
#
_entry.id   3ad2970fe1b29f4d3506a6289d7a29e4
#
_cell.length_a   1.000
_cell.length_b   1.000
_cell.length_c   1.000
_cell.angle_alpha   90.00
_cell.angle_beta   90.00
_cell.angle_gamma   90.00
#
_symmetry.space_group_name_H-M   'P 1'
#
loop_
_entity.id
_entity.type
_entity.pdbx_description
1 polymer ?
#
loop_
_entity_poly.entity_id
_entity_poly.type
_entity_poly.pdbx_seq_one_letter_code
_entity_poly.pdbx_strand_id
1 'polypeptide(L)'
;MKSLQQLCEPRANVFDSQRRDTVLDLTDLIGDRIKPGEFFDENFITDGMKTLLDQGFRRLEGKSSQGVFKLKQAMGGGKTHNLLALGLLARHPEFRGRVMSGDNKPDPNLGPVKVVAFSGRESDAPYGLWGAIAEQMGKKELFKDLYAPLQAPGQKAWENLLAGETLLILLDELPPYLENARSRAIGSSDLAQVTATALSNLFVAVGRAGCERVCLVFTDLAGAYEHGSAVLSDLEKETHRTAMTLEPVRMNSDELYHILRTRLFEKLPREADISAVAQGYAGAIRDARQMDITNESPEQFAARINAAYPFHPSIRDLYARFRENSGFQQTRGLIRLMRIVVSRLWQTGAADRRYLINAYDLDFNDPETLSELAQVNSTLENAVAHDIASEGSAVAETMDANLGRTDTQDVARLLFMASLANVPNAVRGLSLPELIAYLAEPGRDVSRLKDDVLARYATAAWYLHSTRDGKLFFHNVQNLNAKLESLVKAYDQTQAATELRDRLLAIFRPTDDWCYQRVLALPAADEIELEQDKVTLVITEPRGGGGLRPELRDFYDQATLQNRVAFLTGPRDTYATLIDTGKRLRAIQSILGEMAADKTPDNDPQMIQARELEEKILHGFRSAVRETFTSLWYPTGEGLLNADLLMEFANNRYRGEEQIVKLLEEKMKFTRETGGETFLKKCERRLFTQQVLPWREIKLRAATTTAWQWHHPGALDELKADCLKRDVWRDDGGYLDKGPFPQPKTSVNVIEQARDSDTGEATLRISPTNGDTVYYDIGGEATTASAKLDGATLRTAELRVSFLAVDSTSVHETGRPVTWTNRITLKRRFFDGAGGRKMELQVAPAAAVRYTSDGSDPKVAGAVYDGPFSVPAAAQFVLAYAEMDGVASEVERYLVPADDGKTGVEVDKARPVVWTPGRGHAFGSTRDSYDFLERLKKYGAAASGVSLLINGEGGDPGWAELQFHEAMRLSPEQIETCLAAMRGVQTSGQVRLVAAAVHLPTGQALLDWVEEVKATLKSGEFTQ
;
A
#
# COMPACT_ATOMS: atom_id res chain seq x y z
N MET A 1 -13.93 55.23 6.77
CA MET A 1 -14.32 54.38 7.90
C MET A 1 -13.23 54.41 8.95
N LYS A 2 -13.56 54.32 10.24
CA LYS A 2 -12.56 54.16 11.30
C LYS A 2 -12.16 52.73 11.43
N SER A 3 -10.89 52.47 11.78
CA SER A 3 -10.34 51.11 11.94
C SER A 3 -10.74 50.48 13.28
N LEU A 4 -10.48 49.19 13.44
CA LEU A 4 -10.66 48.48 14.71
C LEU A 4 -9.86 49.15 15.85
N GLN A 5 -8.60 49.55 15.59
CA GLN A 5 -7.73 50.20 16.53
C GLN A 5 -8.33 51.51 17.08
N GLN A 6 -9.05 52.28 16.23
CA GLN A 6 -9.67 53.53 16.59
C GLN A 6 -11.02 53.33 17.33
N LEU A 7 -11.69 52.22 17.14
CA LEU A 7 -13.02 51.97 17.62
C LEU A 7 -13.10 51.05 18.86
N CYS A 8 -12.17 50.15 19.00
CA CYS A 8 -12.22 49.11 20.03
C CYS A 8 -10.95 49.11 20.91
N GLU A 9 -11.12 48.86 22.21
CA GLU A 9 -10.04 48.71 23.16
C GLU A 9 -10.08 47.32 23.77
N PRO A 10 -9.13 46.41 23.43
CA PRO A 10 -9.06 45.08 24.04
C PRO A 10 -8.73 45.15 25.51
N ARG A 11 -9.22 44.21 26.29
CA ARG A 11 -8.83 44.03 27.69
C ARG A 11 -7.36 43.69 27.84
N ALA A 12 -6.72 44.16 28.91
CA ALA A 12 -5.30 43.88 29.18
C ALA A 12 -4.98 42.39 29.24
N ASN A 13 -5.90 41.58 29.74
CA ASN A 13 -5.76 40.12 29.84
C ASN A 13 -5.71 39.39 28.48
N VAL A 14 -6.13 40.02 27.38
CA VAL A 14 -6.05 39.43 26.01
C VAL A 14 -4.60 39.25 25.58
N PHE A 15 -3.70 40.12 26.05
CA PHE A 15 -2.27 40.12 25.72
C PHE A 15 -1.40 39.22 26.60
N ASP A 16 -1.97 38.67 27.68
CA ASP A 16 -1.27 37.78 28.58
C ASP A 16 -1.38 36.33 28.12
N SER A 17 -0.38 35.82 27.43
CA SER A 17 -0.31 34.43 26.93
C SER A 17 -0.21 33.40 28.05
N GLN A 18 0.22 33.78 29.24
CA GLN A 18 0.33 32.90 30.42
C GLN A 18 -0.99 32.80 31.18
N ARG A 19 -1.87 33.76 31.04
CA ARG A 19 -3.20 33.77 31.61
C ARG A 19 -4.15 32.95 30.72
N ARG A 20 -3.81 31.69 30.53
CA ARG A 20 -4.75 30.69 29.97
C ARG A 20 -6.00 30.77 30.87
N ASP A 21 -7.21 30.78 30.27
CA ASP A 21 -8.47 30.84 30.98
C ASP A 21 -8.39 30.09 32.31
N THR A 22 -8.40 30.82 33.38
CA THR A 22 -8.53 30.27 34.73
C THR A 22 -9.85 29.50 34.69
N VAL A 23 -9.76 28.17 34.68
CA VAL A 23 -10.93 27.34 34.80
C VAL A 23 -11.50 27.58 36.18
N LEU A 24 -12.43 28.56 36.29
CA LEU A 24 -13.19 28.75 37.47
C LEU A 24 -14.03 27.54 37.77
N ASP A 25 -13.99 27.00 38.98
CA ASP A 25 -14.84 25.88 39.38
C ASP A 25 -15.66 26.24 40.66
N LEU A 26 -16.48 25.31 41.09
CA LEU A 26 -17.30 25.54 42.25
C LEU A 26 -16.49 25.63 43.54
N THR A 27 -15.26 25.10 43.55
CA THR A 27 -14.37 25.21 44.73
C THR A 27 -13.88 26.64 44.94
N ASP A 28 -13.75 27.43 43.85
CA ASP A 28 -13.41 28.84 43.92
C ASP A 28 -14.56 29.66 44.51
N LEU A 29 -15.82 29.27 44.23
CA LEU A 29 -16.98 29.86 44.85
C LEU A 29 -17.01 29.58 46.36
N ILE A 30 -16.79 28.32 46.77
CA ILE A 30 -16.78 27.92 48.18
C ILE A 30 -15.64 28.61 48.92
N GLY A 31 -14.44 28.72 48.33
CA GLY A 31 -13.24 29.33 48.89
C GLY A 31 -13.23 30.86 48.86
N ASP A 32 -14.31 31.48 48.35
CA ASP A 32 -14.44 32.96 48.26
C ASP A 32 -13.31 33.59 47.43
N ARG A 33 -12.81 32.85 46.44
CA ARG A 33 -11.70 33.29 45.57
C ARG A 33 -12.13 34.08 44.36
N ILE A 34 -13.46 34.11 44.08
CA ILE A 34 -14.01 34.85 42.92
C ILE A 34 -14.51 36.22 43.40
N LYS A 35 -14.01 37.29 42.81
CA LYS A 35 -14.54 38.65 43.04
C LYS A 35 -15.79 38.84 42.17
N PRO A 36 -16.97 39.06 42.79
CA PRO A 36 -18.23 39.15 42.01
C PRO A 36 -18.22 40.26 41.00
N GLY A 37 -17.64 41.45 41.36
CA GLY A 37 -17.54 42.57 40.42
C GLY A 37 -16.80 42.25 39.13
N GLU A 38 -15.58 41.69 39.25
CA GLU A 38 -14.76 41.29 38.09
C GLU A 38 -15.45 40.20 37.29
N PHE A 39 -16.07 39.21 37.96
CA PHE A 39 -16.81 38.15 37.30
C PHE A 39 -17.93 38.68 36.39
N PHE A 40 -18.78 39.58 36.90
CA PHE A 40 -19.89 40.12 36.13
C PHE A 40 -19.47 41.18 35.11
N ASP A 41 -18.31 41.78 35.24
CA ASP A 41 -17.72 42.69 34.25
C ASP A 41 -17.15 41.96 33.04
N GLU A 42 -16.63 40.73 33.25
CA GLU A 42 -16.02 39.91 32.21
C GLU A 42 -16.95 38.90 31.58
N ASN A 43 -18.13 38.67 32.15
CA ASN A 43 -19.06 37.62 31.67
C ASN A 43 -20.40 38.19 31.25
N PHE A 44 -20.79 37.90 30.02
CA PHE A 44 -22.10 38.28 29.49
C PHE A 44 -23.20 37.41 30.12
N ILE A 45 -24.31 38.03 30.50
CA ILE A 45 -25.48 37.32 31.05
C ILE A 45 -26.36 36.87 29.90
N THR A 46 -26.23 35.58 29.52
CA THR A 46 -27.01 34.95 28.44
C THR A 46 -28.48 34.80 28.81
N ASP A 47 -29.36 34.60 27.82
CA ASP A 47 -30.79 34.37 28.09
C ASP A 47 -31.01 33.09 28.91
N GLY A 48 -30.20 32.05 28.69
CA GLY A 48 -30.22 30.84 29.51
C GLY A 48 -29.84 31.13 30.96
N MET A 49 -28.81 31.94 31.17
CA MET A 49 -28.41 32.40 32.50
C MET A 49 -29.48 33.29 33.14
N LYS A 50 -30.09 34.24 32.43
CA LYS A 50 -31.20 35.07 32.92
C LYS A 50 -32.34 34.18 33.38
N THR A 51 -32.71 33.15 32.59
CA THR A 51 -33.79 32.21 32.93
C THR A 51 -33.46 31.42 34.19
N LEU A 52 -32.21 30.93 34.30
CA LEU A 52 -31.77 30.22 35.50
C LEU A 52 -31.79 31.13 36.73
N LEU A 53 -31.32 32.37 36.61
CA LEU A 53 -31.32 33.35 37.69
C LEU A 53 -32.73 33.68 38.16
N ASP A 54 -33.65 33.98 37.22
CA ASP A 54 -35.05 34.24 37.51
C ASP A 54 -35.70 33.05 38.24
N GLN A 55 -35.65 31.87 37.69
CA GLN A 55 -36.34 30.71 38.24
C GLN A 55 -35.67 30.26 39.53
N GLY A 56 -34.35 30.33 39.65
CA GLY A 56 -33.59 29.99 40.87
C GLY A 56 -33.96 30.92 42.00
N PHE A 57 -34.00 32.23 41.78
CA PHE A 57 -34.37 33.19 42.82
C PHE A 57 -35.85 33.11 43.20
N ARG A 58 -36.74 32.90 42.23
CA ARG A 58 -38.19 32.65 42.56
C ARG A 58 -38.36 31.43 43.44
N ARG A 59 -37.51 30.38 43.26
CA ARG A 59 -37.50 29.21 44.15
C ARG A 59 -36.99 29.54 45.54
N LEU A 60 -35.85 30.25 45.63
CA LEU A 60 -35.29 30.68 46.90
C LEU A 60 -36.19 31.60 47.72
N GLU A 61 -37.06 32.35 47.02
CA GLU A 61 -38.13 33.16 47.65
C GLU A 61 -39.36 32.37 48.04
N GLY A 62 -39.44 31.06 47.65
CA GLY A 62 -40.66 30.27 47.88
C GLY A 62 -41.81 30.57 46.91
N LYS A 63 -41.54 31.29 45.81
CA LYS A 63 -42.54 31.71 44.83
C LYS A 63 -42.69 30.74 43.64
N SER A 64 -41.88 29.67 43.60
CA SER A 64 -41.89 28.66 42.55
C SER A 64 -41.94 27.25 43.15
N SER A 65 -42.72 26.36 42.54
CA SER A 65 -42.73 24.95 42.88
C SER A 65 -41.57 24.19 42.24
N GLN A 66 -40.94 24.72 41.16
CA GLN A 66 -39.81 24.12 40.50
C GLN A 66 -38.56 24.35 41.31
N GLY A 67 -37.99 23.29 41.91
CA GLY A 67 -36.83 23.40 42.82
C GLY A 67 -35.56 22.76 42.25
N VAL A 68 -35.65 21.98 41.15
CA VAL A 68 -34.55 21.24 40.53
C VAL A 68 -34.32 21.69 39.11
N PHE A 69 -33.12 22.10 38.76
CA PHE A 69 -32.75 22.59 37.43
C PHE A 69 -31.55 21.78 36.88
N LYS A 70 -31.68 21.36 35.63
CA LYS A 70 -30.60 20.67 34.88
C LYS A 70 -30.04 21.58 33.81
N LEU A 71 -28.72 21.84 33.83
CA LEU A 71 -28.04 22.57 32.79
C LEU A 71 -27.52 21.58 31.74
N LYS A 72 -28.10 21.61 30.54
CA LYS A 72 -27.74 20.73 29.45
C LYS A 72 -26.97 21.50 28.37
N GLN A 73 -25.71 21.17 28.19
CA GLN A 73 -24.86 21.66 27.09
C GLN A 73 -23.57 20.85 27.02
N ALA A 74 -22.93 20.81 25.84
CA ALA A 74 -21.63 20.14 25.71
C ALA A 74 -20.53 20.82 26.56
N MET A 75 -19.36 20.19 26.63
CA MET A 75 -18.23 20.71 27.41
C MET A 75 -17.78 22.08 26.87
N GLY A 76 -17.49 23.02 27.76
CA GLY A 76 -17.12 24.39 27.37
C GLY A 76 -18.29 25.32 27.02
N GLY A 77 -19.53 24.87 27.13
CA GLY A 77 -20.74 25.64 26.86
C GLY A 77 -21.23 26.55 27.98
N GLY A 78 -20.45 26.85 29.00
CA GLY A 78 -20.80 27.82 30.04
C GLY A 78 -21.61 27.27 31.22
N LYS A 79 -21.76 25.94 31.40
CA LYS A 79 -22.49 25.34 32.51
C LYS A 79 -22.00 25.82 33.88
N THR A 80 -20.71 25.66 34.16
CA THR A 80 -20.07 26.09 35.41
C THR A 80 -20.23 27.61 35.64
N HIS A 81 -20.13 28.45 34.60
CA HIS A 81 -20.32 29.89 34.70
C HIS A 81 -21.76 30.25 35.12
N ASN A 82 -22.76 29.52 34.67
CA ASN A 82 -24.14 29.70 35.14
C ASN A 82 -24.30 29.34 36.61
N LEU A 83 -23.67 28.25 37.07
CA LEU A 83 -23.66 27.88 38.49
C LEU A 83 -22.97 28.94 39.34
N LEU A 84 -21.81 29.42 38.87
CA LEU A 84 -21.04 30.46 39.55
C LEU A 84 -21.84 31.76 39.62
N ALA A 85 -22.47 32.21 38.54
CA ALA A 85 -23.30 33.43 38.52
C ALA A 85 -24.43 33.37 39.52
N LEU A 86 -25.19 32.23 39.59
CA LEU A 86 -26.25 32.07 40.53
C LEU A 86 -25.72 32.00 41.96
N GLY A 87 -24.61 31.27 42.21
CA GLY A 87 -23.97 31.16 43.52
C GLY A 87 -23.46 32.47 44.04
N LEU A 88 -22.79 33.28 43.18
CA LEU A 88 -22.32 34.61 43.55
C LEU A 88 -23.46 35.55 43.89
N LEU A 89 -24.54 35.61 43.10
CA LEU A 89 -25.68 36.47 43.40
C LEU A 89 -26.48 35.97 44.61
N ALA A 90 -26.45 34.68 44.94
CA ALA A 90 -27.03 34.13 46.13
C ALA A 90 -26.28 34.61 47.37
N ARG A 91 -24.96 34.59 47.35
CA ARG A 91 -24.12 35.03 48.47
C ARG A 91 -24.03 36.54 48.60
N HIS A 92 -24.04 37.28 47.45
CA HIS A 92 -23.77 38.74 47.41
C HIS A 92 -24.99 39.51 46.91
N PRO A 93 -25.95 39.81 47.78
CA PRO A 93 -27.18 40.53 47.43
C PRO A 93 -26.97 41.89 46.75
N GLU A 94 -25.88 42.56 47.06
CA GLU A 94 -25.54 43.88 46.54
C GLU A 94 -25.34 43.90 45.01
N PHE A 95 -24.96 42.74 44.39
CA PHE A 95 -24.82 42.64 42.95
C PHE A 95 -26.10 42.28 42.22
N ARG A 96 -27.17 41.81 42.89
CA ARG A 96 -28.42 41.39 42.27
C ARG A 96 -29.09 42.51 41.47
N GLY A 97 -29.13 43.74 42.05
CA GLY A 97 -29.71 44.91 41.39
C GLY A 97 -29.00 45.35 40.11
N ARG A 98 -27.67 45.04 40.01
CA ARG A 98 -26.86 45.33 38.82
C ARG A 98 -27.05 44.32 37.72
N VAL A 99 -27.18 43.03 38.08
CA VAL A 99 -27.16 41.91 37.14
C VAL A 99 -28.61 41.56 36.67
N MET A 100 -29.57 41.67 37.58
CA MET A 100 -30.97 41.33 37.34
C MET A 100 -31.79 42.63 37.29
N SER A 101 -32.51 42.86 36.20
CA SER A 101 -33.27 44.06 35.91
C SER A 101 -34.75 43.78 35.66
N GLY A 102 -35.61 44.80 35.82
CA GLY A 102 -37.05 44.71 35.58
C GLY A 102 -37.81 43.85 36.62
N ASP A 103 -38.83 43.14 36.18
CA ASP A 103 -39.74 42.29 37.00
C ASP A 103 -39.03 41.05 37.57
N ASN A 104 -37.77 40.75 37.17
CA ASN A 104 -36.99 39.63 37.57
C ASN A 104 -36.03 39.94 38.73
N LYS A 105 -36.17 41.10 39.37
CA LYS A 105 -35.36 41.42 40.54
C LYS A 105 -35.84 40.63 41.76
N PRO A 106 -34.90 39.91 42.42
CA PRO A 106 -35.25 39.27 43.66
C PRO A 106 -35.72 40.25 44.75
N ASP A 107 -36.51 39.70 45.67
CA ASP A 107 -36.99 40.51 46.80
C ASP A 107 -35.83 41.10 47.58
N PRO A 108 -35.76 42.44 47.77
CA PRO A 108 -34.68 43.07 48.55
C PRO A 108 -34.51 42.52 49.98
N ASN A 109 -35.58 41.93 50.53
CA ASN A 109 -35.56 41.30 51.86
C ASN A 109 -34.91 39.93 51.88
N LEU A 110 -34.67 39.31 50.68
CA LEU A 110 -33.90 38.06 50.62
C LEU A 110 -32.44 38.35 50.88
N GLY A 111 -31.98 38.17 52.08
CA GLY A 111 -30.60 38.35 52.50
C GLY A 111 -29.63 37.42 51.73
N PRO A 112 -28.37 37.29 52.21
CA PRO A 112 -27.43 36.29 51.65
C PRO A 112 -28.00 34.89 51.85
N VAL A 113 -27.97 34.11 50.78
CA VAL A 113 -28.44 32.70 50.72
C VAL A 113 -27.26 31.76 50.98
N LYS A 114 -27.49 30.77 51.75
CA LYS A 114 -26.51 29.69 51.97
C LYS A 114 -26.31 28.91 50.69
N VAL A 115 -25.04 28.75 50.28
CA VAL A 115 -24.66 28.03 49.06
C VAL A 115 -23.82 26.83 49.43
N VAL A 116 -24.27 25.67 49.00
CA VAL A 116 -23.54 24.40 49.04
C VAL A 116 -23.16 24.02 47.63
N ALA A 117 -21.90 23.74 47.40
CA ALA A 117 -21.43 23.42 46.07
C ALA A 117 -20.56 22.16 46.09
N PHE A 118 -20.68 21.31 45.10
CA PHE A 118 -19.91 20.11 44.94
C PHE A 118 -19.43 19.99 43.48
N SER A 119 -18.12 19.84 43.30
CA SER A 119 -17.50 19.50 42.02
C SER A 119 -17.15 18.02 41.98
N GLY A 120 -17.58 17.31 40.98
CA GLY A 120 -17.31 15.88 40.81
C GLY A 120 -15.83 15.53 40.54
N ARG A 121 -14.97 16.54 40.39
CA ARG A 121 -13.50 16.37 40.36
C ARG A 121 -12.90 16.30 41.74
N GLU A 122 -13.62 16.68 42.78
CA GLU A 122 -13.24 16.41 44.16
C GLU A 122 -13.39 14.91 44.46
N SER A 123 -12.29 14.18 44.40
CA SER A 123 -12.25 12.77 44.68
C SER A 123 -12.32 12.43 46.19
N ASP A 124 -12.19 13.41 47.07
CA ASP A 124 -11.98 13.24 48.48
C ASP A 124 -13.26 13.44 49.33
N ALA A 125 -14.43 13.00 48.84
CA ALA A 125 -15.64 12.96 49.66
C ALA A 125 -15.70 11.65 50.51
N PRO A 126 -15.04 11.60 51.67
CA PRO A 126 -14.89 10.35 52.45
C PRO A 126 -16.23 9.80 52.92
N TYR A 127 -17.21 10.67 53.09
CA TYR A 127 -18.58 10.34 53.53
C TYR A 127 -19.61 10.39 52.40
N GLY A 128 -19.13 10.24 51.14
CA GLY A 128 -19.96 10.37 49.95
C GLY A 128 -20.43 11.82 49.70
N LEU A 129 -21.10 12.01 48.55
CA LEU A 129 -21.63 13.31 48.15
C LEU A 129 -22.59 13.89 49.20
N TRP A 130 -23.41 13.05 49.85
CA TRP A 130 -24.35 13.50 50.88
C TRP A 130 -23.64 13.99 52.15
N GLY A 131 -22.52 13.36 52.51
CA GLY A 131 -21.68 13.82 53.60
C GLY A 131 -21.08 15.19 53.34
N ALA A 132 -20.58 15.43 52.12
CA ALA A 132 -20.04 16.73 51.68
C ALA A 132 -21.12 17.85 51.75
N ILE A 133 -22.36 17.57 51.31
CA ILE A 133 -23.49 18.52 51.40
C ILE A 133 -23.83 18.80 52.86
N ALA A 134 -24.00 17.78 53.71
CA ALA A 134 -24.36 17.92 55.10
C ALA A 134 -23.25 18.66 55.89
N GLU A 135 -21.99 18.45 55.58
CA GLU A 135 -20.84 19.13 56.18
C GLU A 135 -20.83 20.61 55.87
N GLN A 136 -21.01 21.01 54.59
CA GLN A 136 -21.11 22.44 54.19
C GLN A 136 -22.34 23.11 54.78
N MET A 137 -23.40 22.35 55.07
CA MET A 137 -24.56 22.86 55.79
C MET A 137 -24.29 23.04 57.31
N GLY A 138 -23.21 22.44 57.84
CA GLY A 138 -22.93 22.39 59.27
C GLY A 138 -23.82 21.40 60.00
N LYS A 139 -24.42 20.45 59.31
CA LYS A 139 -25.39 19.47 59.82
C LYS A 139 -24.92 18.02 59.66
N LYS A 140 -23.62 17.78 59.63
CA LYS A 140 -22.96 16.48 59.37
C LYS A 140 -23.51 15.33 60.25
N GLU A 141 -23.78 15.67 61.53
CA GLU A 141 -24.27 14.69 62.51
C GLU A 141 -25.62 14.06 62.15
N LEU A 142 -26.45 14.72 61.30
CA LEU A 142 -27.74 14.17 60.88
C LEU A 142 -27.61 12.90 60.04
N PHE A 143 -26.48 12.69 59.42
CA PHE A 143 -26.21 11.55 58.56
C PHE A 143 -25.13 10.61 59.13
N LYS A 144 -24.75 10.75 60.38
CA LYS A 144 -23.66 9.97 61.03
C LYS A 144 -23.83 8.45 60.83
N ASP A 145 -25.05 7.95 60.97
CA ASP A 145 -25.36 6.53 60.84
C ASP A 145 -25.30 6.02 59.40
N LEU A 146 -25.20 6.93 58.42
CA LEU A 146 -25.09 6.65 57.01
C LEU A 146 -23.65 6.71 56.46
N TYR A 147 -22.66 6.94 57.34
CA TYR A 147 -21.26 7.07 56.95
C TYR A 147 -20.44 5.80 57.10
N ALA A 148 -20.87 4.87 57.93
CA ALA A 148 -20.16 3.60 58.18
C ALA A 148 -21.13 2.46 58.53
N PRO A 149 -21.49 1.56 57.59
CA PRO A 149 -21.11 1.59 56.15
C PRO A 149 -21.81 2.73 55.42
N LEU A 150 -21.19 3.18 54.31
CA LEU A 150 -21.78 4.21 53.46
C LEU A 150 -23.13 3.75 52.91
N GLN A 151 -24.18 4.48 53.23
CA GLN A 151 -25.55 4.21 52.78
C GLN A 151 -26.18 5.45 52.20
N ALA A 152 -27.01 5.28 51.20
CA ALA A 152 -27.74 6.38 50.56
C ALA A 152 -28.78 6.96 51.55
N PRO A 153 -28.81 8.27 51.83
CA PRO A 153 -29.91 8.89 52.53
C PRO A 153 -31.23 8.63 51.83
N GLY A 154 -32.24 8.17 52.59
CA GLY A 154 -33.58 8.09 52.09
C GLY A 154 -34.22 9.48 51.93
N GLN A 155 -35.34 9.58 51.21
CA GLN A 155 -36.06 10.83 50.98
C GLN A 155 -36.33 11.59 52.33
N LYS A 156 -36.79 10.90 53.39
CA LYS A 156 -37.07 11.51 54.67
C LYS A 156 -35.83 12.09 55.36
N ALA A 157 -34.70 11.44 55.23
CA ALA A 157 -33.44 11.92 55.79
C ALA A 157 -32.99 13.22 55.09
N TRP A 158 -33.17 13.32 53.76
CA TRP A 158 -32.95 14.54 53.04
C TRP A 158 -33.95 15.66 53.41
N GLU A 159 -35.25 15.35 53.55
CA GLU A 159 -36.24 16.31 54.00
C GLU A 159 -35.86 16.90 55.36
N ASN A 160 -35.44 16.07 56.34
CA ASN A 160 -34.97 16.52 57.63
C ASN A 160 -33.73 17.42 57.58
N LEU A 161 -32.82 17.15 56.68
CA LEU A 161 -31.63 18.00 56.45
C LEU A 161 -32.00 19.38 55.90
N LEU A 162 -32.93 19.42 54.93
CA LEU A 162 -33.28 20.57 54.08
C LEU A 162 -34.43 21.41 54.66
N ALA A 163 -35.24 20.87 55.54
CA ALA A 163 -36.47 21.51 56.05
C ALA A 163 -36.21 22.89 56.63
N GLY A 164 -36.96 23.88 56.17
CA GLY A 164 -36.90 25.25 56.69
C GLY A 164 -35.69 26.05 56.21
N GLU A 165 -34.76 25.48 55.40
CA GLU A 165 -33.59 26.19 54.92
C GLU A 165 -33.91 27.02 53.69
N THR A 166 -33.25 28.17 53.57
CA THR A 166 -33.12 28.93 52.33
C THR A 166 -31.75 28.60 51.76
N LEU A 167 -31.73 27.65 50.81
CA LEU A 167 -30.49 26.95 50.41
C LEU A 167 -30.39 26.83 48.89
N LEU A 168 -29.21 27.11 48.38
CA LEU A 168 -28.79 26.83 47.03
C LEU A 168 -27.80 25.66 47.01
N ILE A 169 -28.13 24.58 46.32
CA ILE A 169 -27.24 23.43 46.08
C ILE A 169 -26.80 23.43 44.65
N LEU A 170 -25.49 23.44 44.40
CA LEU A 170 -24.86 23.44 43.10
C LEU A 170 -24.01 22.20 42.92
N LEU A 171 -24.32 21.40 41.89
CA LEU A 171 -23.59 20.15 41.59
C LEU A 171 -23.04 20.21 40.19
N ASP A 172 -21.71 20.16 40.05
CA ASP A 172 -21.03 20.18 38.73
C ASP A 172 -20.22 18.91 38.53
N GLU A 173 -20.04 18.51 37.26
CA GLU A 173 -19.15 17.41 36.87
C GLU A 173 -19.39 16.10 37.63
N LEU A 174 -20.62 15.73 37.88
CA LEU A 174 -20.97 14.47 38.55
C LEU A 174 -20.51 13.19 37.84
N PRO A 175 -20.47 13.08 36.50
CA PRO A 175 -20.01 11.88 35.81
C PRO A 175 -18.61 11.42 36.20
N PRO A 176 -17.56 12.26 36.25
CA PRO A 176 -16.23 11.85 36.71
C PRO A 176 -16.23 11.32 38.13
N TYR A 177 -17.01 11.93 39.00
CA TYR A 177 -17.17 11.42 40.38
C TYR A 177 -17.78 10.03 40.43
N LEU A 178 -18.86 9.83 39.67
CA LEU A 178 -19.56 8.53 39.63
C LEU A 178 -18.68 7.46 39.00
N GLU A 179 -17.88 7.79 38.00
CA GLU A 179 -16.96 6.83 37.39
C GLU A 179 -15.85 6.41 38.37
N ASN A 180 -15.26 7.36 39.09
CA ASN A 180 -14.29 7.04 40.13
C ASN A 180 -14.96 6.25 41.31
N ALA A 181 -16.15 6.61 41.69
CA ALA A 181 -16.91 5.95 42.76
C ALA A 181 -17.23 4.46 42.47
N ARG A 182 -17.27 4.02 41.23
CA ARG A 182 -17.43 2.62 40.85
C ARG A 182 -16.31 1.71 41.34
N SER A 183 -15.10 2.25 41.46
CA SER A 183 -13.96 1.47 41.97
C SER A 183 -14.08 1.12 43.46
N ARG A 184 -15.02 1.76 44.19
CA ARG A 184 -15.20 1.60 45.62
C ARG A 184 -16.42 0.70 45.93
N ALA A 185 -16.17 -0.57 46.21
CA ALA A 185 -17.21 -1.53 46.61
C ALA A 185 -17.86 -1.19 47.92
N ILE A 186 -19.20 -1.28 48.01
CA ILE A 186 -20.02 -1.10 49.22
C ILE A 186 -21.00 -2.26 49.32
N GLY A 187 -20.71 -3.23 50.17
CA GLY A 187 -21.50 -4.47 50.26
C GLY A 187 -21.54 -5.24 48.93
N SER A 188 -22.73 -5.49 48.40
CA SER A 188 -22.97 -6.11 47.12
C SER A 188 -23.07 -5.12 45.97
N SER A 189 -22.83 -3.83 46.20
CA SER A 189 -22.94 -2.72 45.26
C SER A 189 -21.64 -1.90 45.24
N ASP A 190 -21.64 -0.76 44.56
CA ASP A 190 -20.56 0.21 44.53
C ASP A 190 -21.03 1.60 44.97
N LEU A 191 -20.06 2.49 45.26
CA LEU A 191 -20.38 3.83 45.73
C LEU A 191 -21.13 4.65 44.65
N ALA A 192 -20.94 4.37 43.36
CA ALA A 192 -21.65 5.09 42.29
C ALA A 192 -23.15 4.78 42.35
N GLN A 193 -23.54 3.54 42.51
CA GLN A 193 -24.94 3.13 42.66
C GLN A 193 -25.59 3.71 43.90
N VAL A 194 -24.84 3.69 45.02
CA VAL A 194 -25.29 4.30 46.29
C VAL A 194 -25.48 5.81 46.14
N THR A 195 -24.57 6.49 45.43
CA THR A 195 -24.64 7.92 45.15
C THR A 195 -25.80 8.26 44.23
N ALA A 196 -26.05 7.48 43.18
CA ALA A 196 -27.17 7.67 42.29
C ALA A 196 -28.52 7.57 43.01
N THR A 197 -28.63 6.59 43.93
CA THR A 197 -29.79 6.44 44.83
C THR A 197 -29.94 7.66 45.76
N ALA A 198 -28.86 8.16 46.34
CA ALA A 198 -28.86 9.35 47.18
C ALA A 198 -29.29 10.60 46.42
N LEU A 199 -28.81 10.79 45.18
CA LEU A 199 -29.20 11.89 44.31
C LEU A 199 -30.67 11.83 43.91
N SER A 200 -31.17 10.65 43.51
CA SER A 200 -32.57 10.45 43.18
C SER A 200 -33.47 10.84 44.35
N ASN A 201 -33.14 10.37 45.54
CA ASN A 201 -33.86 10.75 46.75
C ASN A 201 -33.79 12.25 47.08
N LEU A 202 -32.65 12.90 46.84
CA LEU A 202 -32.46 14.33 47.01
C LEU A 202 -33.37 15.13 46.02
N PHE A 203 -33.41 14.73 44.76
CA PHE A 203 -34.24 15.41 43.74
C PHE A 203 -35.71 15.36 44.11
N VAL A 204 -36.20 14.25 44.64
CA VAL A 204 -37.57 14.14 45.10
C VAL A 204 -37.80 14.96 46.41
N ALA A 205 -36.86 14.95 47.36
CA ALA A 205 -36.96 15.67 48.62
C ALA A 205 -37.05 17.20 48.44
N VAL A 206 -36.30 17.74 47.47
CA VAL A 206 -36.36 19.20 47.13
C VAL A 206 -37.76 19.63 46.72
N GLY A 207 -38.58 18.73 46.13
CA GLY A 207 -39.98 19.01 45.70
C GLY A 207 -41.01 18.92 46.87
N ARG A 208 -40.61 18.52 48.07
CA ARG A 208 -41.53 18.29 49.21
C ARG A 208 -41.82 19.53 50.02
N ALA A 209 -42.95 19.44 50.75
CA ALA A 209 -43.36 20.46 51.70
C ALA A 209 -42.29 20.65 52.78
N GLY A 210 -41.98 21.89 53.12
CA GLY A 210 -40.88 22.26 54.03
C GLY A 210 -39.55 22.54 53.34
N CYS A 211 -39.41 22.25 52.03
CA CYS A 211 -38.23 22.53 51.19
C CYS A 211 -38.48 23.56 50.13
N GLU A 212 -39.55 24.41 50.24
CA GLU A 212 -39.99 25.32 49.18
C GLU A 212 -38.95 26.39 48.83
N ARG A 213 -38.00 26.65 49.70
CA ARG A 213 -36.91 27.64 49.51
C ARG A 213 -35.56 26.96 49.22
N VAL A 214 -35.58 25.67 48.89
CA VAL A 214 -34.36 24.94 48.47
C VAL A 214 -34.33 24.90 46.95
N CYS A 215 -33.26 25.41 46.37
CA CYS A 215 -32.96 25.38 44.93
C CYS A 215 -31.78 24.47 44.68
N LEU A 216 -31.93 23.49 43.77
CA LEU A 216 -30.86 22.59 43.36
C LEU A 216 -30.63 22.75 41.86
N VAL A 217 -29.38 23.02 41.48
CA VAL A 217 -28.94 23.10 40.08
C VAL A 217 -27.79 22.15 39.85
N PHE A 218 -27.88 21.34 38.84
CA PHE A 218 -26.82 20.42 38.46
C PHE A 218 -26.54 20.44 36.96
N THR A 219 -25.32 20.05 36.57
CA THR A 219 -24.92 19.94 35.17
C THR A 219 -25.26 18.60 34.58
N ASP A 220 -25.42 18.55 33.24
CA ASP A 220 -25.80 17.33 32.47
C ASP A 220 -24.91 16.14 32.81
N LEU A 221 -25.55 14.98 32.90
CA LEU A 221 -24.91 13.73 33.27
C LEU A 221 -24.36 12.95 32.11
N ALA A 222 -24.86 13.21 30.87
CA ALA A 222 -24.55 12.41 29.69
C ALA A 222 -23.56 13.07 28.70
N GLY A 223 -23.33 14.37 28.82
CA GLY A 223 -22.78 15.18 27.70
C GLY A 223 -21.30 15.02 27.37
N ALA A 224 -20.53 14.15 28.04
CA ALA A 224 -19.07 14.04 27.79
C ALA A 224 -18.49 12.61 27.80
N TYR A 225 -19.31 11.61 28.10
CA TYR A 225 -18.81 10.23 28.28
C TYR A 225 -19.61 9.27 27.40
N GLU A 226 -18.99 8.75 26.34
CA GLU A 226 -19.58 7.88 25.31
C GLU A 226 -20.09 6.53 25.83
N HIS A 227 -19.81 6.15 27.06
CA HIS A 227 -20.23 4.88 27.66
C HIS A 227 -21.05 5.13 28.93
N GLY A 228 -22.28 5.63 28.74
CA GLY A 228 -23.26 5.77 29.81
C GLY A 228 -23.51 4.45 30.54
N SER A 229 -23.13 4.39 31.82
CA SER A 229 -23.45 3.26 32.66
C SER A 229 -24.97 3.18 32.91
N ALA A 230 -25.48 1.99 33.19
CA ALA A 230 -26.86 1.79 33.62
C ALA A 230 -27.25 2.75 34.75
N VAL A 231 -26.31 3.06 35.68
CA VAL A 231 -26.47 4.01 36.78
C VAL A 231 -26.81 5.41 36.30
N LEU A 232 -26.09 5.93 35.29
CA LEU A 232 -26.37 7.25 34.72
C LEU A 232 -27.72 7.28 33.99
N SER A 233 -28.05 6.21 33.26
CA SER A 233 -29.33 6.10 32.55
C SER A 233 -30.54 6.13 33.51
N ASP A 234 -30.47 5.46 34.66
CA ASP A 234 -31.57 5.46 35.61
C ASP A 234 -31.70 6.81 36.32
N LEU A 235 -30.58 7.46 36.65
CA LEU A 235 -30.57 8.79 37.19
C LEU A 235 -31.12 9.82 36.20
N GLU A 236 -30.86 9.67 34.88
CA GLU A 236 -31.41 10.51 33.83
C GLU A 236 -32.94 10.38 33.74
N LYS A 237 -33.50 9.19 33.84
CA LYS A 237 -34.97 8.98 33.84
C LYS A 237 -35.64 9.73 34.95
N GLU A 238 -35.04 9.72 36.15
CA GLU A 238 -35.58 10.46 37.30
C GLU A 238 -35.47 11.98 37.13
N THR A 239 -34.36 12.47 36.55
CA THR A 239 -34.18 13.90 36.26
C THR A 239 -35.17 14.41 35.25
N HIS A 240 -35.59 13.61 34.26
CA HIS A 240 -36.65 13.97 33.30
C HIS A 240 -38.02 14.24 33.95
N ARG A 241 -38.26 13.66 35.11
CA ARG A 241 -39.51 13.84 35.83
C ARG A 241 -39.50 15.03 36.78
N THR A 242 -38.31 15.35 37.33
CA THR A 242 -38.21 16.27 38.46
C THR A 242 -37.53 17.60 38.10
N ALA A 243 -36.63 17.59 37.11
CA ALA A 243 -35.82 18.77 36.76
C ALA A 243 -36.31 19.53 35.53
N MET A 244 -36.29 20.85 35.65
CA MET A 244 -36.41 21.75 34.49
C MET A 244 -35.06 21.83 33.76
N THR A 245 -35.01 21.46 32.45
CA THR A 245 -33.79 21.53 31.64
C THR A 245 -33.65 22.91 31.05
N LEU A 246 -32.45 23.49 31.17
CA LEU A 246 -32.07 24.80 30.68
C LEU A 246 -30.78 24.69 29.84
N GLU A 247 -30.73 25.48 28.75
CA GLU A 247 -29.51 25.64 27.95
C GLU A 247 -28.76 26.90 28.37
N PRO A 248 -27.51 26.82 28.91
CA PRO A 248 -26.74 27.96 29.34
C PRO A 248 -26.50 29.04 28.29
N VAL A 249 -26.25 28.63 27.04
CA VAL A 249 -26.01 29.52 25.90
C VAL A 249 -26.80 29.04 24.69
N ARG A 250 -27.54 29.92 24.07
CA ARG A 250 -28.25 29.64 22.82
C ARG A 250 -27.27 29.77 21.64
N MET A 251 -26.70 28.64 21.21
CA MET A 251 -25.61 28.55 20.25
C MET A 251 -25.93 29.11 18.83
N ASN A 252 -27.20 29.24 18.48
CA ASN A 252 -27.64 29.75 17.18
C ASN A 252 -28.05 31.23 17.23
N SER A 253 -27.85 31.90 18.35
CA SER A 253 -28.17 33.30 18.56
C SER A 253 -26.98 34.25 18.48
N ASP A 254 -27.19 35.52 18.44
CA ASP A 254 -26.18 36.57 18.49
C ASP A 254 -25.52 36.69 19.87
N GLU A 255 -25.97 35.93 20.88
CA GLU A 255 -25.35 35.84 22.20
C GLU A 255 -23.86 35.54 22.14
N LEU A 256 -23.42 34.71 21.18
CA LEU A 256 -22.02 34.40 20.95
C LEU A 256 -21.16 35.65 20.78
N TYR A 257 -21.63 36.62 20.00
CA TYR A 257 -20.92 37.90 19.82
C TYR A 257 -20.91 38.73 21.07
N HIS A 258 -21.99 38.72 21.85
CA HIS A 258 -22.06 39.42 23.12
C HIS A 258 -21.05 38.81 24.12
N ILE A 259 -20.93 37.50 24.20
CA ILE A 259 -19.94 36.80 25.02
C ILE A 259 -18.53 37.21 24.60
N LEU A 260 -18.19 37.14 23.32
CA LEU A 260 -16.87 37.48 22.80
C LEU A 260 -16.52 38.97 23.08
N ARG A 261 -17.48 39.88 22.87
CA ARG A 261 -17.30 41.32 23.15
C ARG A 261 -16.96 41.57 24.61
N THR A 262 -17.82 41.06 25.52
CA THR A 262 -17.65 41.27 26.96
C THR A 262 -16.36 40.65 27.44
N ARG A 263 -15.93 39.53 26.87
CA ARG A 263 -14.74 38.80 27.29
C ARG A 263 -13.44 39.44 26.78
N LEU A 264 -13.45 39.98 25.56
CA LEU A 264 -12.23 40.41 24.85
C LEU A 264 -12.02 41.93 24.84
N PHE A 265 -13.10 42.72 25.00
CA PHE A 265 -13.02 44.19 24.90
C PHE A 265 -13.50 44.89 26.16
N GLU A 266 -12.77 45.93 26.51
CA GLU A 266 -13.15 46.86 27.59
C GLU A 266 -14.01 47.97 27.05
N LYS A 267 -13.72 48.42 25.78
CA LYS A 267 -14.46 49.53 25.15
C LYS A 267 -14.84 49.16 23.73
N LEU A 268 -16.07 49.47 23.39
CA LEU A 268 -16.68 49.25 22.08
C LEU A 268 -17.22 50.60 21.54
N PRO A 269 -17.34 50.75 20.22
CA PRO A 269 -17.80 51.99 19.61
C PRO A 269 -19.29 52.25 19.82
N ARG A 270 -19.69 53.45 19.45
CA ARG A 270 -21.13 53.83 19.42
C ARG A 270 -21.80 53.18 18.22
N GLU A 271 -23.11 53.00 18.28
CA GLU A 271 -23.95 52.40 17.27
C GLU A 271 -23.82 53.03 15.88
N ALA A 272 -23.64 54.36 15.84
CA ALA A 272 -23.41 55.11 14.61
C ALA A 272 -22.11 54.75 13.90
N ASP A 273 -21.01 54.51 14.68
CA ASP A 273 -19.73 54.06 14.11
C ASP A 273 -19.82 52.63 13.58
N ILE A 274 -20.55 51.73 14.27
CA ILE A 274 -20.83 50.36 13.84
C ILE A 274 -21.62 50.36 12.52
N SER A 275 -22.70 51.18 12.46
CA SER A 275 -23.53 51.30 11.26
C SER A 275 -22.71 51.82 10.07
N ALA A 276 -21.75 52.73 10.28
CA ALA A 276 -20.90 53.21 9.19
C ALA A 276 -20.01 52.07 8.63
N VAL A 277 -19.51 51.17 9.47
CA VAL A 277 -18.75 49.98 9.03
C VAL A 277 -19.68 49.02 8.28
N ALA A 278 -20.85 48.75 8.85
CA ALA A 278 -21.84 47.83 8.24
C ALA A 278 -22.24 48.30 6.84
N GLN A 279 -22.46 49.60 6.63
CA GLN A 279 -22.78 50.18 5.33
C GLN A 279 -21.61 50.07 4.33
N GLY A 280 -20.38 50.22 4.79
CA GLY A 280 -19.17 49.98 3.96
C GLY A 280 -19.12 48.57 3.40
N TYR A 281 -19.36 47.60 4.24
CA TYR A 281 -19.39 46.17 3.84
C TYR A 281 -20.63 45.88 2.94
N ALA A 282 -21.78 46.48 3.23
CA ALA A 282 -22.94 46.37 2.34
C ALA A 282 -22.67 46.93 0.93
N GLY A 283 -21.84 47.98 0.83
CA GLY A 283 -21.32 48.45 -0.44
C GLY A 283 -20.49 47.42 -1.18
N ALA A 284 -19.51 46.79 -0.51
CA ALA A 284 -18.68 45.75 -1.11
C ALA A 284 -19.50 44.52 -1.58
N ILE A 285 -20.50 44.10 -0.79
CA ILE A 285 -21.44 43.03 -1.18
C ILE A 285 -22.27 43.44 -2.39
N ARG A 286 -22.70 44.69 -2.46
CA ARG A 286 -23.47 45.20 -3.62
C ARG A 286 -22.64 45.15 -4.89
N ASP A 287 -21.37 45.54 -4.81
CA ASP A 287 -20.43 45.49 -5.93
C ASP A 287 -20.23 44.05 -6.38
N ALA A 288 -19.99 43.12 -5.46
CA ALA A 288 -19.83 41.68 -5.74
C ALA A 288 -21.10 41.07 -6.35
N ARG A 289 -22.27 41.51 -5.89
CA ARG A 289 -23.55 41.05 -6.44
C ARG A 289 -23.80 41.59 -7.87
N GLN A 290 -23.38 42.82 -8.16
CA GLN A 290 -23.46 43.38 -9.52
C GLN A 290 -22.57 42.60 -10.50
N MET A 291 -21.50 41.98 -10.02
CA MET A 291 -20.63 41.12 -10.79
C MET A 291 -21.14 39.68 -10.91
N ASP A 292 -22.31 39.36 -10.34
CA ASP A 292 -22.91 38.01 -10.31
C ASP A 292 -22.02 36.92 -9.67
N ILE A 293 -21.19 37.32 -8.66
CA ILE A 293 -20.29 36.42 -7.96
C ILE A 293 -20.74 36.06 -6.54
N THR A 294 -21.80 36.72 -6.02
CA THR A 294 -22.44 36.38 -4.74
C THR A 294 -23.94 36.60 -4.80
N ASN A 295 -24.69 35.85 -4.01
CA ASN A 295 -26.18 36.01 -3.87
C ASN A 295 -26.57 36.71 -2.54
N GLU A 296 -25.60 37.15 -1.73
CA GLU A 296 -25.83 37.74 -0.41
C GLU A 296 -26.59 39.07 -0.54
N SER A 297 -27.54 39.34 0.38
CA SER A 297 -28.24 40.63 0.43
C SER A 297 -27.39 41.66 1.17
N PRO A 298 -27.09 42.82 0.54
CA PRO A 298 -26.33 43.87 1.21
C PRO A 298 -26.97 44.37 2.51
N GLU A 299 -28.32 44.49 2.54
CA GLU A 299 -29.07 44.98 3.71
C GLU A 299 -29.06 43.96 4.84
N GLN A 300 -29.26 42.66 4.52
CA GLN A 300 -29.18 41.58 5.51
C GLN A 300 -27.74 41.44 6.06
N PHE A 301 -26.77 41.57 5.19
CA PHE A 301 -25.37 41.51 5.60
C PHE A 301 -24.98 42.65 6.54
N ALA A 302 -25.42 43.88 6.24
CA ALA A 302 -25.23 45.00 7.13
C ALA A 302 -25.91 44.78 8.50
N ALA A 303 -27.11 44.26 8.54
CA ALA A 303 -27.79 43.91 9.80
C ALA A 303 -27.00 42.86 10.60
N ARG A 304 -26.47 41.83 9.93
CA ARG A 304 -25.60 40.83 10.56
C ARG A 304 -24.32 41.44 11.12
N ILE A 305 -23.67 42.36 10.42
CA ILE A 305 -22.49 43.08 10.92
C ILE A 305 -22.86 43.95 12.14
N ASN A 306 -23.95 44.68 12.11
CA ASN A 306 -24.40 45.47 13.27
C ASN A 306 -24.59 44.59 14.52
N ALA A 307 -25.15 43.42 14.36
CA ALA A 307 -25.30 42.43 15.43
C ALA A 307 -23.98 41.81 15.88
N ALA A 308 -23.04 41.55 14.94
CA ALA A 308 -21.80 40.85 15.19
C ALA A 308 -20.60 41.72 15.59
N TYR A 309 -20.56 43.01 15.27
CA TYR A 309 -19.44 43.90 15.44
C TYR A 309 -18.75 43.74 16.83
N PRO A 310 -17.42 43.68 16.95
CA PRO A 310 -16.39 43.90 15.91
C PRO A 310 -16.04 42.67 15.07
N PHE A 311 -16.77 41.55 15.23
CA PHE A 311 -16.50 40.29 14.54
C PHE A 311 -17.24 40.23 13.22
N HIS A 312 -16.60 39.64 12.21
CA HIS A 312 -17.27 39.34 10.95
C HIS A 312 -18.31 38.21 11.14
N PRO A 313 -19.48 38.27 10.49
CA PRO A 313 -20.54 37.24 10.63
C PRO A 313 -20.07 35.81 10.30
N SER A 314 -19.06 35.64 9.41
CA SER A 314 -18.47 34.33 9.06
C SER A 314 -17.94 33.57 10.28
N ILE A 315 -17.52 34.23 11.33
CA ILE A 315 -17.00 33.57 12.53
C ILE A 315 -18.04 32.65 13.16
N ARG A 316 -19.27 33.11 13.34
CA ARG A 316 -20.38 32.27 13.85
C ARG A 316 -20.73 31.17 12.87
N ASP A 317 -20.82 31.50 11.57
CA ASP A 317 -21.23 30.55 10.54
C ASP A 317 -20.21 29.41 10.38
N LEU A 318 -18.94 29.70 10.48
CA LEU A 318 -17.85 28.70 10.47
C LEU A 318 -17.79 27.92 11.78
N TYR A 319 -17.87 28.61 12.92
CA TYR A 319 -17.92 27.99 14.23
C TYR A 319 -19.04 26.97 14.36
N ALA A 320 -20.23 27.26 13.83
CA ALA A 320 -21.36 26.36 13.85
C ALA A 320 -21.08 25.01 13.17
N ARG A 321 -20.10 24.94 12.27
CA ARG A 321 -19.75 23.71 11.53
C ARG A 321 -18.92 22.74 12.36
N PHE A 322 -17.99 23.22 13.19
CA PHE A 322 -17.05 22.38 13.96
C PHE A 322 -17.22 22.42 15.48
N ARG A 323 -18.18 23.18 16.00
CA ARG A 323 -18.42 23.29 17.44
C ARG A 323 -18.73 21.97 18.15
N GLU A 324 -19.16 20.96 17.41
CA GLU A 324 -19.53 19.65 17.93
C GLU A 324 -18.37 18.63 17.85
N ASN A 325 -17.19 19.05 17.34
CA ASN A 325 -16.02 18.21 17.34
C ASN A 325 -15.62 17.84 18.78
N SER A 326 -15.28 16.58 19.02
CA SER A 326 -14.99 16.06 20.37
C SER A 326 -13.83 16.75 21.09
N GLY A 327 -12.84 17.26 20.34
CA GLY A 327 -11.69 18.00 20.90
C GLY A 327 -11.96 19.48 21.16
N PHE A 328 -13.05 20.04 20.60
CA PHE A 328 -13.31 21.48 20.68
C PHE A 328 -14.25 21.82 21.84
N GLN A 329 -13.80 22.67 22.73
CA GLN A 329 -14.54 23.06 23.94
C GLN A 329 -15.57 24.17 23.67
N GLN A 330 -16.36 24.06 22.61
CA GLN A 330 -17.43 25.01 22.26
C GLN A 330 -17.05 26.51 22.47
N THR A 331 -17.85 27.25 23.28
CA THR A 331 -17.65 28.69 23.49
C THR A 331 -16.26 29.01 24.06
N ARG A 332 -15.72 28.16 24.96
CA ARG A 332 -14.37 28.36 25.51
C ARG A 332 -13.29 28.27 24.43
N GLY A 333 -13.38 27.25 23.56
CA GLY A 333 -12.44 27.10 22.42
C GLY A 333 -12.49 28.32 21.48
N LEU A 334 -13.70 28.81 21.18
CA LEU A 334 -13.86 30.01 20.34
C LEU A 334 -13.29 31.28 21.03
N ILE A 335 -13.50 31.46 22.31
CA ILE A 335 -12.92 32.57 23.07
C ILE A 335 -11.38 32.53 22.97
N ARG A 336 -10.77 31.36 23.14
CA ARG A 336 -9.31 31.18 23.01
C ARG A 336 -8.81 31.55 21.62
N LEU A 337 -9.44 31.02 20.56
CA LEU A 337 -9.09 31.35 19.19
C LEU A 337 -9.22 32.85 18.92
N MET A 338 -10.31 33.48 19.34
CA MET A 338 -10.52 34.89 19.10
C MET A 338 -9.60 35.77 19.94
N ARG A 339 -9.19 35.35 21.15
CA ARG A 339 -8.18 36.03 21.95
C ARG A 339 -6.82 36.10 21.21
N ILE A 340 -6.40 34.97 20.59
CA ILE A 340 -5.16 34.92 19.80
C ILE A 340 -5.27 35.91 18.63
N VAL A 341 -6.38 35.87 17.87
CA VAL A 341 -6.61 36.80 16.75
C VAL A 341 -6.54 38.26 17.20
N VAL A 342 -7.30 38.63 18.26
CA VAL A 342 -7.32 39.98 18.78
C VAL A 342 -5.93 40.41 19.27
N SER A 343 -5.24 39.55 20.05
CA SER A 343 -3.88 39.82 20.53
C SER A 343 -2.94 40.13 19.36
N ARG A 344 -2.93 39.30 18.34
CA ARG A 344 -2.03 39.48 17.18
C ARG A 344 -2.38 40.72 16.35
N LEU A 345 -3.67 40.95 16.07
CA LEU A 345 -4.10 42.14 15.31
C LEU A 345 -3.62 43.42 15.93
N TRP A 346 -3.67 43.55 17.27
CA TRP A 346 -3.20 44.75 17.99
C TRP A 346 -1.69 44.79 18.13
N GLN A 347 -1.03 43.68 18.45
CA GLN A 347 0.43 43.62 18.60
C GLN A 347 1.17 43.90 17.29
N THR A 348 0.64 43.42 16.15
CA THR A 348 1.25 43.64 14.82
C THR A 348 0.85 44.98 14.20
N GLY A 349 -0.08 45.75 14.83
CA GLY A 349 -0.66 46.95 14.24
C GLY A 349 -1.62 46.69 13.06
N ALA A 350 -1.98 45.46 12.78
CA ALA A 350 -2.92 45.13 11.72
C ALA A 350 -4.34 45.66 12.00
N ALA A 351 -4.71 45.86 13.27
CA ALA A 351 -5.98 46.44 13.68
C ALA A 351 -6.22 47.88 13.13
N ASP A 352 -5.15 48.60 12.77
CA ASP A 352 -5.25 49.93 12.11
C ASP A 352 -5.79 49.84 10.67
N ARG A 353 -5.65 48.67 10.03
CA ARG A 353 -6.04 48.46 8.63
C ARG A 353 -7.30 47.63 8.49
N ARG A 354 -7.78 47.01 9.57
CA ARG A 354 -8.98 46.17 9.59
C ARG A 354 -10.17 46.96 10.13
N TYR A 355 -11.36 46.66 9.59
CA TYR A 355 -12.63 47.20 10.05
C TYR A 355 -13.44 46.16 10.85
N LEU A 356 -13.22 44.87 10.58
CA LEU A 356 -13.78 43.75 11.31
C LEU A 356 -12.68 42.74 11.64
N ILE A 357 -12.90 41.94 12.66
CA ILE A 357 -12.09 40.78 12.98
C ILE A 357 -12.66 39.63 12.14
N ASN A 358 -11.87 39.07 11.23
CA ASN A 358 -12.31 38.05 10.29
C ASN A 358 -11.79 36.65 10.69
N ALA A 359 -12.44 35.60 10.19
CA ALA A 359 -11.98 34.24 10.42
C ALA A 359 -10.63 33.94 9.74
N TYR A 360 -10.28 34.66 8.67
CA TYR A 360 -8.98 34.54 8.00
C TYR A 360 -7.86 35.37 8.67
N ASP A 361 -8.14 36.12 9.71
CA ASP A 361 -7.08 36.84 10.48
C ASP A 361 -6.28 35.90 11.42
N LEU A 362 -6.65 34.60 11.46
CA LEU A 362 -5.84 33.56 12.10
C LEU A 362 -4.51 33.41 11.38
N ASP A 363 -3.42 33.45 12.13
CA ASP A 363 -2.08 33.22 11.58
C ASP A 363 -1.68 31.78 11.73
N PHE A 364 -1.62 31.04 10.61
CA PHE A 364 -1.26 29.62 10.58
C PHE A 364 0.25 29.36 10.65
N ASN A 365 1.09 30.39 10.70
CA ASN A 365 2.50 30.27 11.04
C ASN A 365 2.74 30.43 12.55
N ASP A 366 1.71 30.79 13.33
CA ASP A 366 1.80 30.96 14.77
C ASP A 366 1.61 29.62 15.50
N PRO A 367 2.57 29.16 16.32
CA PRO A 367 2.48 27.90 17.05
C PRO A 367 1.28 27.80 18.01
N GLU A 368 0.85 28.92 18.62
CA GLU A 368 -0.31 28.96 19.52
C GLU A 368 -1.60 28.69 18.72
N THR A 369 -1.74 29.35 17.57
CA THR A 369 -2.84 29.14 16.63
C THR A 369 -2.91 27.69 16.15
N LEU A 370 -1.77 27.13 15.71
CA LEU A 370 -1.71 25.75 15.24
C LEU A 370 -2.07 24.74 16.35
N SER A 371 -1.57 24.96 17.56
CA SER A 371 -1.89 24.09 18.71
C SER A 371 -3.39 24.07 19.04
N GLU A 372 -4.07 25.22 18.96
CA GLU A 372 -5.52 25.30 19.19
C GLU A 372 -6.31 24.65 18.03
N LEU A 373 -5.89 24.85 16.78
CA LEU A 373 -6.52 24.23 15.63
C LEU A 373 -6.33 22.71 15.59
N ALA A 374 -5.17 22.21 16.01
CA ALA A 374 -4.89 20.78 16.12
C ALA A 374 -5.82 20.09 17.14
N GLN A 375 -6.20 20.78 18.23
CA GLN A 375 -7.20 20.28 19.17
C GLN A 375 -8.58 20.15 18.55
N VAL A 376 -8.90 20.98 17.55
CA VAL A 376 -10.17 20.90 16.82
C VAL A 376 -10.17 19.76 15.82
N ASN A 377 -9.12 19.65 15.02
CA ASN A 377 -8.96 18.58 14.02
C ASN A 377 -7.48 18.45 13.61
N SER A 378 -6.76 17.54 14.25
CA SER A 378 -5.34 17.27 13.95
C SER A 378 -5.11 16.60 12.60
N THR A 379 -6.14 16.02 11.99
CA THR A 379 -5.98 15.29 10.71
C THR A 379 -5.64 16.20 9.54
N LEU A 380 -5.81 17.52 9.68
CA LEU A 380 -5.57 18.51 8.62
C LEU A 380 -4.20 19.21 8.70
N GLU A 381 -3.30 18.78 9.59
CA GLU A 381 -1.97 19.40 9.76
C GLU A 381 -1.15 19.40 8.47
N ASN A 382 -1.19 18.30 7.71
CA ASN A 382 -0.50 18.21 6.43
C ASN A 382 -1.04 19.20 5.38
N ALA A 383 -2.36 19.46 5.41
CA ALA A 383 -2.96 20.47 4.55
C ALA A 383 -2.49 21.88 4.89
N VAL A 384 -2.33 22.17 6.18
CA VAL A 384 -1.76 23.45 6.62
C VAL A 384 -0.32 23.60 6.10
N ALA A 385 0.54 22.63 6.41
CA ALA A 385 1.97 22.71 6.10
C ALA A 385 2.27 22.80 4.59
N HIS A 386 1.50 22.13 3.76
CA HIS A 386 1.74 22.11 2.31
C HIS A 386 0.97 23.22 1.58
N ASP A 387 -0.33 23.37 1.88
CA ASP A 387 -1.21 24.19 1.03
C ASP A 387 -1.41 25.61 1.58
N ILE A 388 -1.33 25.82 2.90
CA ILE A 388 -1.81 27.07 3.53
C ILE A 388 -0.69 27.94 4.06
N ALA A 389 0.13 27.40 5.01
CA ALA A 389 1.15 28.15 5.71
C ALA A 389 2.32 27.27 6.14
N SER A 390 3.54 27.67 5.77
CA SER A 390 4.80 27.01 6.11
C SER A 390 5.96 28.00 5.95
N GLU A 391 5.94 29.05 6.74
CA GLU A 391 6.99 30.10 6.79
C GLU A 391 7.37 30.65 5.39
N GLY A 392 6.38 30.81 4.50
CA GLY A 392 6.55 31.33 3.15
C GLY A 392 6.69 30.28 2.05
N SER A 393 6.74 28.98 2.39
CA SER A 393 6.96 27.90 1.41
C SER A 393 5.67 27.19 0.97
N ALA A 394 4.56 27.37 1.70
CA ALA A 394 3.28 26.76 1.33
C ALA A 394 2.73 27.33 0.02
N VAL A 395 1.86 26.55 -0.65
CA VAL A 395 1.28 26.91 -1.95
C VAL A 395 0.61 28.29 -1.90
N ALA A 396 -0.24 28.56 -0.89
CA ALA A 396 -0.94 29.85 -0.79
C ALA A 396 0.03 31.01 -0.58
N GLU A 397 1.06 30.84 0.25
CA GLU A 397 2.08 31.85 0.52
C GLU A 397 2.92 32.15 -0.72
N THR A 398 3.35 31.11 -1.44
CA THR A 398 4.14 31.24 -2.66
C THR A 398 3.34 31.95 -3.77
N MET A 399 2.04 31.64 -3.90
CA MET A 399 1.16 32.30 -4.87
C MET A 399 1.00 33.79 -4.53
N ASP A 400 0.76 34.12 -3.27
CA ASP A 400 0.58 35.51 -2.82
C ASP A 400 1.87 36.33 -2.93
N ALA A 401 3.04 35.74 -2.62
CA ALA A 401 4.33 36.37 -2.79
C ALA A 401 4.57 36.81 -4.25
N ASN A 402 4.17 35.96 -5.21
CA ASN A 402 4.25 36.27 -6.63
C ASN A 402 3.26 37.35 -7.09
N LEU A 403 2.13 37.52 -6.39
CA LEU A 403 1.08 38.48 -6.72
C LEU A 403 1.18 39.77 -5.91
N GLY A 404 2.01 39.83 -4.85
CA GLY A 404 2.12 40.95 -3.91
C GLY A 404 0.81 41.20 -3.13
N ARG A 405 0.04 40.17 -2.81
CA ARG A 405 -1.27 40.17 -2.16
C ARG A 405 -1.35 39.08 -1.09
N THR A 406 -2.44 39.05 -0.34
CA THR A 406 -2.76 38.00 0.66
C THR A 406 -4.03 37.22 0.34
N ASP A 407 -4.55 37.35 -0.86
CA ASP A 407 -5.87 36.82 -1.24
C ASP A 407 -5.93 35.30 -1.20
N THR A 408 -4.85 34.63 -1.61
CA THR A 408 -4.80 33.16 -1.61
C THR A 408 -4.75 32.61 -0.19
N GLN A 409 -3.97 33.23 0.69
CA GLN A 409 -3.89 32.84 2.10
C GLN A 409 -5.25 33.06 2.82
N ASP A 410 -5.91 34.19 2.56
CA ASP A 410 -7.23 34.48 3.16
C ASP A 410 -8.26 33.46 2.71
N VAL A 411 -8.27 33.12 1.42
CA VAL A 411 -9.12 32.05 0.84
C VAL A 411 -8.82 30.71 1.51
N ALA A 412 -7.54 30.34 1.58
CA ALA A 412 -7.11 29.07 2.15
C ALA A 412 -7.51 28.92 3.63
N ARG A 413 -7.33 30.00 4.42
CA ARG A 413 -7.71 30.02 5.84
C ARG A 413 -9.22 29.88 6.05
N LEU A 414 -10.05 30.56 5.23
CA LEU A 414 -11.49 30.41 5.28
C LEU A 414 -11.96 28.99 4.89
N LEU A 415 -11.39 28.43 3.82
CA LEU A 415 -11.68 27.07 3.41
C LEU A 415 -11.26 26.06 4.48
N PHE A 416 -10.10 26.26 5.11
CA PHE A 416 -9.64 25.42 6.20
C PHE A 416 -10.60 25.45 7.39
N MET A 417 -11.00 26.64 7.83
CA MET A 417 -11.96 26.80 8.93
C MET A 417 -13.30 26.14 8.63
N ALA A 418 -13.74 26.19 7.36
CA ALA A 418 -14.95 25.49 6.91
C ALA A 418 -14.76 23.96 6.78
N SER A 419 -13.54 23.45 6.87
CA SER A 419 -13.20 22.03 6.75
C SER A 419 -12.96 21.34 8.08
N LEU A 420 -12.90 22.08 9.19
CA LEU A 420 -12.56 21.57 10.52
C LEU A 420 -13.56 20.54 11.07
N ALA A 421 -14.80 20.51 10.58
CA ALA A 421 -15.81 19.59 11.05
C ALA A 421 -15.42 18.13 10.81
N ASN A 422 -15.40 17.31 11.87
CA ASN A 422 -15.05 15.90 11.84
C ASN A 422 -16.18 14.95 12.32
N VAL A 423 -17.38 15.51 12.54
CA VAL A 423 -18.56 14.74 12.93
C VAL A 423 -19.24 14.10 11.71
N PRO A 424 -19.98 12.98 11.86
CA PRO A 424 -20.72 12.36 10.75
C PRO A 424 -21.70 13.33 10.10
N ASN A 425 -21.78 13.32 8.76
CA ASN A 425 -22.65 14.20 7.95
C ASN A 425 -22.40 15.71 8.12
N ALA A 426 -21.22 16.11 8.56
CA ALA A 426 -20.86 17.52 8.68
C ALA A 426 -20.91 18.25 7.33
N VAL A 427 -21.43 19.47 7.33
CA VAL A 427 -21.37 20.36 6.18
C VAL A 427 -19.95 20.93 6.10
N ARG A 428 -19.15 20.42 5.18
CA ARG A 428 -17.76 20.88 4.95
C ARG A 428 -17.69 21.81 3.74
N GLY A 429 -16.71 22.70 3.79
CA GLY A 429 -16.35 23.56 2.68
C GLY A 429 -17.25 24.75 2.47
N LEU A 430 -16.84 25.62 1.54
CA LEU A 430 -17.58 26.82 1.12
C LEU A 430 -17.81 26.79 -0.38
N SER A 431 -18.98 27.26 -0.79
CA SER A 431 -19.25 27.57 -2.19
C SER A 431 -18.55 28.89 -2.57
N LEU A 432 -18.35 29.10 -3.87
CA LEU A 432 -17.78 30.37 -4.35
C LEU A 432 -18.57 31.59 -3.87
N PRO A 433 -19.91 31.63 -3.96
CA PRO A 433 -20.67 32.78 -3.43
C PRO A 433 -20.50 33.01 -1.93
N GLU A 434 -20.43 31.96 -1.11
CA GLU A 434 -20.19 32.08 0.34
C GLU A 434 -18.80 32.67 0.60
N LEU A 435 -17.78 32.16 -0.12
CA LEU A 435 -16.39 32.58 0.01
C LEU A 435 -16.23 34.07 -0.36
N ILE A 436 -16.84 34.49 -1.48
CA ILE A 436 -16.84 35.89 -1.91
C ILE A 436 -17.52 36.80 -0.87
N ALA A 437 -18.67 36.36 -0.33
CA ALA A 437 -19.37 37.13 0.71
C ALA A 437 -18.50 37.31 1.98
N TYR A 438 -17.70 36.31 2.33
CA TYR A 438 -16.81 36.37 3.51
C TYR A 438 -15.52 37.18 3.27
N LEU A 439 -15.09 37.31 2.03
CA LEU A 439 -13.91 38.08 1.64
C LEU A 439 -14.22 39.53 1.23
N ALA A 440 -15.50 39.80 0.91
CA ALA A 440 -15.92 41.13 0.50
C ALA A 440 -15.73 42.14 1.65
N GLU A 441 -14.79 43.04 1.48
CA GLU A 441 -14.51 44.13 2.41
C GLU A 441 -14.31 45.44 1.64
N PRO A 442 -14.55 46.61 2.28
CA PRO A 442 -14.36 47.89 1.63
C PRO A 442 -12.95 48.07 1.09
N GLY A 443 -12.85 48.29 -0.23
CA GLY A 443 -11.55 48.50 -0.90
C GLY A 443 -10.87 47.23 -1.43
N ARG A 444 -11.44 46.05 -1.19
CA ARG A 444 -10.94 44.78 -1.75
C ARG A 444 -11.52 44.51 -3.10
N ASP A 445 -10.69 44.23 -4.09
CA ASP A 445 -11.12 43.78 -5.42
C ASP A 445 -11.40 42.27 -5.41
N VAL A 446 -12.69 41.90 -5.44
CA VAL A 446 -13.13 40.51 -5.45
C VAL A 446 -13.33 39.93 -6.86
N SER A 447 -13.22 40.76 -7.91
CA SER A 447 -13.51 40.36 -9.30
C SER A 447 -12.61 39.24 -9.81
N ARG A 448 -11.37 39.20 -9.36
CA ARG A 448 -10.34 38.24 -9.78
C ARG A 448 -10.22 37.01 -8.91
N LEU A 449 -10.97 36.94 -7.80
CA LEU A 449 -10.83 35.83 -6.85
C LEU A 449 -11.17 34.48 -7.46
N LYS A 450 -12.13 34.43 -8.39
CA LYS A 450 -12.54 33.17 -9.04
C LYS A 450 -11.45 32.62 -9.95
N ASP A 451 -10.98 33.40 -10.91
CA ASP A 451 -10.15 32.92 -11.99
C ASP A 451 -8.65 33.01 -11.66
N ASP A 452 -8.22 34.08 -11.02
CA ASP A 452 -6.80 34.30 -10.72
C ASP A 452 -6.34 33.62 -9.42
N VAL A 453 -7.23 33.46 -8.43
CA VAL A 453 -6.88 32.89 -7.14
C VAL A 453 -7.41 31.47 -7.02
N LEU A 454 -8.72 31.27 -6.99
CA LEU A 454 -9.32 29.99 -6.71
C LEU A 454 -8.99 28.92 -7.76
N ALA A 455 -9.10 29.24 -9.05
CA ALA A 455 -8.83 28.27 -10.10
C ALA A 455 -7.37 27.78 -10.08
N ARG A 456 -6.44 28.73 -9.86
CA ARG A 456 -5.01 28.39 -9.76
C ARG A 456 -4.69 27.65 -8.47
N TYR A 457 -5.24 28.09 -7.36
CA TYR A 457 -5.04 27.45 -6.06
C TYR A 457 -5.59 26.03 -6.05
N ALA A 458 -6.79 25.81 -6.59
CA ALA A 458 -7.38 24.48 -6.68
C ALA A 458 -6.59 23.49 -7.54
N THR A 459 -5.78 23.99 -8.48
CA THR A 459 -4.90 23.12 -9.29
C THR A 459 -3.54 22.86 -8.67
N ALA A 460 -3.12 23.68 -7.68
CA ALA A 460 -1.81 23.58 -7.04
C ALA A 460 -1.89 22.93 -5.64
N ALA A 461 -2.99 23.13 -4.93
CA ALA A 461 -3.19 22.64 -3.57
C ALA A 461 -3.48 21.12 -3.57
N TRP A 462 -2.69 20.37 -2.80
CA TRP A 462 -2.77 18.90 -2.78
C TRP A 462 -3.87 18.34 -1.90
N TYR A 463 -4.29 19.09 -0.89
CA TYR A 463 -5.31 18.66 0.09
C TYR A 463 -6.66 19.34 -0.13
N LEU A 464 -6.77 20.19 -1.15
CA LEU A 464 -8.01 20.89 -1.49
C LEU A 464 -8.88 20.03 -2.41
N HIS A 465 -10.11 19.78 -1.99
CA HIS A 465 -11.10 18.98 -2.70
C HIS A 465 -12.34 19.79 -3.03
N SER A 466 -13.16 19.30 -3.95
CA SER A 466 -14.48 19.85 -4.26
C SER A 466 -15.58 18.82 -4.09
N THR A 467 -16.73 19.23 -3.57
CA THR A 467 -17.96 18.42 -3.57
C THR A 467 -18.62 18.46 -4.94
N ARG A 468 -19.62 17.59 -5.17
CA ARG A 468 -20.41 17.57 -6.43
C ARG A 468 -21.17 18.87 -6.68
N ASP A 469 -21.54 19.58 -5.64
CA ASP A 469 -22.22 20.89 -5.65
C ASP A 469 -21.23 22.08 -5.67
N GLY A 470 -19.95 21.83 -5.90
CA GLY A 470 -18.94 22.86 -6.11
C GLY A 470 -18.43 23.55 -4.84
N LYS A 471 -18.68 23.00 -3.64
CA LYS A 471 -18.04 23.49 -2.42
C LYS A 471 -16.62 23.02 -2.33
N LEU A 472 -15.71 23.92 -1.97
CA LEU A 472 -14.29 23.62 -1.76
C LEU A 472 -14.01 23.38 -0.27
N PHE A 473 -13.20 22.34 0.03
CA PHE A 473 -12.85 21.97 1.40
C PHE A 473 -11.50 21.26 1.44
N PHE A 474 -10.81 21.35 2.58
CA PHE A 474 -9.62 20.56 2.84
C PHE A 474 -9.98 19.19 3.41
N HIS A 475 -9.22 18.21 2.99
CA HIS A 475 -9.30 16.84 3.49
C HIS A 475 -7.88 16.32 3.76
N ASN A 476 -7.70 15.38 4.69
CA ASN A 476 -6.40 14.78 4.99
C ASN A 476 -5.89 13.82 3.90
N VAL A 477 -6.67 13.66 2.87
CA VAL A 477 -6.38 12.84 1.69
C VAL A 477 -5.86 13.77 0.59
N GLN A 478 -4.71 13.45 -0.01
CA GLN A 478 -4.16 14.27 -1.09
C GLN A 478 -5.09 14.27 -2.32
N ASN A 479 -5.25 15.42 -2.94
CA ASN A 479 -5.89 15.53 -4.24
C ASN A 479 -4.93 15.02 -5.31
N LEU A 480 -5.09 13.77 -5.69
CA LEU A 480 -4.21 13.09 -6.63
C LEU A 480 -4.10 13.82 -7.98
N ASN A 481 -5.19 14.46 -8.44
CA ASN A 481 -5.15 15.20 -9.70
C ASN A 481 -4.29 16.46 -9.58
N ALA A 482 -4.42 17.23 -8.48
CA ALA A 482 -3.60 18.41 -8.26
C ALA A 482 -2.12 18.06 -8.11
N LYS A 483 -1.81 17.01 -7.36
CA LYS A 483 -0.46 16.48 -7.21
C LYS A 483 0.11 16.00 -8.54
N LEU A 484 -0.69 15.26 -9.33
CA LEU A 484 -0.32 14.82 -10.65
C LEU A 484 0.06 15.99 -11.57
N GLU A 485 -0.80 17.01 -11.67
CA GLU A 485 -0.58 18.19 -12.50
C GLU A 485 0.66 18.99 -12.08
N SER A 486 0.91 19.09 -10.78
CA SER A 486 2.11 19.74 -10.24
C SER A 486 3.39 19.01 -10.68
N LEU A 487 3.41 17.67 -10.54
CA LEU A 487 4.54 16.85 -10.97
C LEU A 487 4.74 16.89 -12.48
N VAL A 488 3.66 16.84 -13.27
CA VAL A 488 3.72 16.94 -14.74
C VAL A 488 4.37 18.24 -15.18
N LYS A 489 4.07 19.36 -14.54
CA LYS A 489 4.71 20.67 -14.81
C LYS A 489 6.17 20.72 -14.42
N ALA A 490 6.57 19.97 -13.39
CA ALA A 490 7.96 19.92 -12.94
C ALA A 490 8.88 19.09 -13.85
N TYR A 491 8.32 18.13 -14.61
CA TYR A 491 9.13 17.27 -15.47
C TYR A 491 9.51 17.94 -16.80
N ASP A 492 10.79 17.86 -17.14
CA ASP A 492 11.32 18.33 -18.40
C ASP A 492 11.08 17.32 -19.56
N GLN A 493 11.46 17.70 -20.77
CA GLN A 493 11.30 16.83 -21.94
C GLN A 493 12.22 15.61 -21.91
N THR A 494 13.41 15.72 -21.32
CA THR A 494 14.38 14.63 -21.22
C THR A 494 13.87 13.50 -20.34
N GLN A 495 13.29 13.88 -19.20
CA GLN A 495 12.67 12.94 -18.28
C GLN A 495 11.45 12.24 -18.93
N ALA A 496 10.64 12.98 -19.68
CA ALA A 496 9.53 12.40 -20.45
C ALA A 496 10.03 11.42 -21.52
N ALA A 497 11.11 11.76 -22.23
CA ALA A 497 11.68 10.90 -23.27
C ALA A 497 12.17 9.55 -22.72
N THR A 498 12.77 9.54 -21.53
CA THR A 498 13.21 8.31 -20.86
C THR A 498 12.02 7.39 -20.56
N GLU A 499 10.98 7.94 -19.94
CA GLU A 499 9.75 7.16 -19.66
C GLU A 499 9.08 6.65 -20.93
N LEU A 500 9.05 7.47 -21.98
CA LEU A 500 8.52 7.07 -23.30
C LEU A 500 9.30 5.91 -23.90
N ARG A 501 10.65 5.95 -23.86
CA ARG A 501 11.50 4.86 -24.34
C ARG A 501 11.14 3.53 -23.71
N ASP A 502 11.07 3.49 -22.39
CA ASP A 502 10.77 2.26 -21.63
C ASP A 502 9.39 1.70 -21.96
N ARG A 503 8.38 2.58 -22.07
CA ARG A 503 7.03 2.18 -22.40
C ARG A 503 6.84 1.73 -23.84
N LEU A 504 7.48 2.41 -24.79
CA LEU A 504 7.47 2.00 -26.19
C LEU A 504 8.17 0.65 -26.36
N LEU A 505 9.30 0.44 -25.68
CA LEU A 505 9.95 -0.87 -25.64
C LEU A 505 9.01 -1.96 -25.14
N ALA A 506 8.27 -1.69 -24.06
CA ALA A 506 7.33 -2.66 -23.51
C ALA A 506 6.14 -2.98 -24.44
N ILE A 507 5.65 -2.00 -25.23
CA ILE A 507 4.53 -2.19 -26.16
C ILE A 507 4.97 -2.96 -27.41
N PHE A 508 6.18 -2.71 -27.90
CA PHE A 508 6.66 -3.25 -29.17
C PHE A 508 7.69 -4.37 -29.02
N ARG A 509 8.05 -4.74 -27.80
CA ARG A 509 8.92 -5.88 -27.53
C ARG A 509 8.26 -7.15 -28.06
N PRO A 510 8.94 -7.93 -28.91
CA PRO A 510 8.35 -9.14 -29.48
C PRO A 510 8.08 -10.18 -28.40
N THR A 511 6.94 -10.84 -28.53
CA THR A 511 6.57 -11.98 -27.68
C THR A 511 7.25 -13.27 -28.17
N ASP A 512 7.43 -13.38 -29.48
CA ASP A 512 8.28 -14.38 -30.13
C ASP A 512 9.35 -13.67 -30.98
N ASP A 513 10.54 -14.26 -31.07
CA ASP A 513 11.66 -13.70 -31.85
C ASP A 513 11.61 -14.04 -33.35
N TRP A 514 10.42 -14.25 -33.88
CA TRP A 514 10.29 -14.76 -35.24
C TRP A 514 10.46 -13.67 -36.32
N CYS A 515 9.80 -12.53 -36.12
CA CYS A 515 9.79 -11.47 -37.14
C CYS A 515 10.92 -10.46 -36.92
N TYR A 516 11.05 -9.94 -35.71
CA TYR A 516 12.14 -9.06 -35.29
C TYR A 516 12.55 -9.35 -33.86
N GLN A 517 13.82 -9.09 -33.51
CA GLN A 517 14.42 -9.53 -32.27
C GLN A 517 14.84 -8.35 -31.36
N ARG A 518 15.01 -7.17 -31.95
CA ARG A 518 15.47 -5.98 -31.23
C ARG A 518 14.54 -4.81 -31.49
N VAL A 519 14.28 -4.04 -30.44
CA VAL A 519 13.52 -2.79 -30.52
C VAL A 519 14.37 -1.67 -29.96
N LEU A 520 14.46 -0.56 -30.68
CA LEU A 520 15.08 0.68 -30.22
C LEU A 520 14.00 1.77 -30.21
N ALA A 521 13.79 2.40 -29.09
CA ALA A 521 12.80 3.46 -28.94
C ALA A 521 13.49 4.82 -28.88
N LEU A 522 13.16 5.69 -29.83
CA LEU A 522 13.65 7.06 -29.93
C LEU A 522 15.18 7.16 -29.87
N PRO A 523 15.93 6.31 -30.63
CA PRO A 523 17.39 6.40 -30.64
C PRO A 523 17.86 7.59 -31.48
N ALA A 524 19.06 8.08 -31.18
CA ALA A 524 19.83 8.88 -32.16
C ALA A 524 20.35 7.96 -33.27
N ALA A 525 20.67 8.52 -34.45
CA ALA A 525 21.08 7.71 -35.57
C ALA A 525 22.37 6.93 -35.32
N ASP A 526 23.29 7.50 -34.55
CA ASP A 526 24.56 6.91 -34.14
C ASP A 526 24.44 5.82 -33.05
N GLU A 527 23.29 5.74 -32.41
CA GLU A 527 22.97 4.66 -31.44
C GLU A 527 22.44 3.38 -32.13
N ILE A 528 22.18 3.42 -33.43
CA ILE A 528 21.61 2.29 -34.17
C ILE A 528 22.71 1.38 -34.69
N GLU A 529 22.89 0.26 -34.04
CA GLU A 529 23.77 -0.82 -34.50
C GLU A 529 22.93 -1.97 -35.06
N LEU A 530 23.26 -2.43 -36.27
CA LEU A 530 22.58 -3.57 -36.90
C LEU A 530 23.41 -4.84 -36.80
N GLU A 531 22.75 -5.94 -36.48
CA GLU A 531 23.32 -7.26 -36.40
C GLU A 531 22.89 -8.12 -37.59
N GLN A 532 23.76 -8.99 -38.08
CA GLN A 532 23.50 -9.84 -39.25
C GLN A 532 22.30 -10.77 -39.03
N ASP A 533 22.17 -11.31 -37.83
CA ASP A 533 21.19 -12.37 -37.52
C ASP A 533 19.92 -11.83 -36.85
N LYS A 534 19.85 -10.51 -36.59
CA LYS A 534 18.72 -9.89 -35.92
C LYS A 534 18.10 -8.77 -36.75
N VAL A 535 16.79 -8.76 -36.80
CA VAL A 535 16.01 -7.63 -37.32
C VAL A 535 15.71 -6.67 -36.19
N THR A 536 16.01 -5.39 -36.40
CA THR A 536 15.82 -4.29 -35.47
C THR A 536 14.63 -3.43 -35.86
N LEU A 537 13.66 -3.27 -34.97
CA LEU A 537 12.59 -2.26 -35.11
C LEU A 537 13.05 -0.97 -34.44
N VAL A 538 13.11 0.12 -35.16
CA VAL A 538 13.45 1.45 -34.67
C VAL A 538 12.19 2.31 -34.64
N ILE A 539 11.78 2.66 -33.43
CA ILE A 539 10.66 3.58 -33.20
C ILE A 539 11.24 4.98 -33.14
N THR A 540 10.84 5.84 -34.04
CA THR A 540 11.45 7.18 -34.20
C THR A 540 10.43 8.29 -34.05
N GLU A 541 10.91 9.45 -33.59
CA GLU A 541 10.10 10.66 -33.51
C GLU A 541 9.45 11.00 -34.85
N PRO A 542 8.14 11.33 -34.84
CA PRO A 542 7.47 11.84 -36.01
C PRO A 542 8.05 13.15 -36.54
N ARG A 543 8.12 13.28 -37.85
CA ARG A 543 8.57 14.49 -38.52
C ARG A 543 7.39 15.36 -38.94
N GLY A 544 7.56 16.70 -38.85
CA GLY A 544 6.62 17.63 -39.49
C GLY A 544 6.62 17.47 -41.00
N GLY A 545 5.44 17.24 -41.57
CA GLY A 545 5.28 16.95 -43.00
C GLY A 545 5.27 15.44 -43.35
N GLY A 546 5.35 14.57 -42.34
CA GLY A 546 5.32 13.10 -42.50
C GLY A 546 6.65 12.49 -43.01
N GLY A 547 6.70 11.18 -43.03
CA GLY A 547 7.84 10.41 -43.52
C GLY A 547 8.95 10.18 -42.47
N LEU A 548 10.00 9.50 -42.91
CA LEU A 548 11.17 9.20 -42.07
C LEU A 548 12.07 10.43 -41.95
N ARG A 549 12.69 10.62 -40.79
CA ARG A 549 13.69 11.69 -40.60
C ARG A 549 14.88 11.51 -41.54
N PRO A 550 15.44 12.61 -42.08
CA PRO A 550 16.56 12.53 -43.04
C PRO A 550 17.75 11.75 -42.51
N GLU A 551 18.12 11.96 -41.23
CA GLU A 551 19.27 11.31 -40.60
C GLU A 551 19.12 9.78 -40.54
N LEU A 552 17.89 9.30 -40.38
CA LEU A 552 17.59 7.86 -40.40
C LEU A 552 17.50 7.29 -41.80
N ARG A 553 17.14 8.12 -42.80
CA ARG A 553 17.19 7.73 -44.20
C ARG A 553 18.62 7.61 -44.68
N ASP A 554 19.46 8.60 -44.32
CA ASP A 554 20.88 8.57 -44.63
C ASP A 554 21.58 7.38 -43.97
N PHE A 555 21.23 7.10 -42.70
CA PHE A 555 21.68 5.90 -41.98
C PHE A 555 21.33 4.62 -42.78
N TYR A 556 20.05 4.48 -43.19
CA TYR A 556 19.58 3.31 -43.92
C TYR A 556 20.33 3.16 -45.28
N ASP A 557 20.49 4.25 -46.00
CA ASP A 557 21.12 4.23 -47.32
C ASP A 557 22.62 3.86 -47.24
N GLN A 558 23.29 4.16 -46.13
CA GLN A 558 24.69 3.83 -45.86
C GLN A 558 24.85 2.44 -45.18
N ALA A 559 23.81 1.90 -44.61
CA ALA A 559 23.87 0.63 -43.88
C ALA A 559 24.15 -0.56 -44.79
N THR A 560 25.13 -1.39 -44.41
CA THR A 560 25.42 -2.65 -45.13
C THR A 560 24.31 -3.65 -44.98
N LEU A 561 23.73 -3.73 -43.76
CA LEU A 561 22.69 -4.73 -43.38
C LEU A 561 21.29 -4.15 -43.56
N GLN A 562 21.00 -3.54 -44.69
CA GLN A 562 19.72 -2.86 -44.93
C GLN A 562 18.49 -3.75 -44.74
N ASN A 563 18.62 -5.06 -44.91
CA ASN A 563 17.52 -5.99 -44.70
C ASN A 563 17.32 -6.40 -43.22
N ARG A 564 17.91 -5.67 -42.27
CA ARG A 564 17.83 -5.97 -40.82
C ARG A 564 17.23 -4.81 -40.01
N VAL A 565 16.55 -3.88 -40.65
CA VAL A 565 15.94 -2.74 -39.95
C VAL A 565 14.57 -2.39 -40.52
N ALA A 566 13.65 -2.04 -39.62
CA ALA A 566 12.40 -1.34 -39.95
C ALA A 566 12.26 -0.11 -39.05
N PHE A 567 11.53 0.90 -39.54
CA PHE A 567 11.29 2.12 -38.78
C PHE A 567 9.80 2.34 -38.60
N LEU A 568 9.41 2.65 -37.36
CA LEU A 568 8.05 2.97 -36.99
C LEU A 568 7.96 4.45 -36.65
N THR A 569 7.08 5.19 -37.31
CA THR A 569 6.87 6.64 -37.16
C THR A 569 5.41 7.01 -37.46
N GLY A 570 5.10 8.28 -37.60
CA GLY A 570 3.74 8.73 -37.94
C GLY A 570 3.62 10.26 -38.00
N PRO A 571 2.43 10.83 -37.78
CA PRO A 571 2.21 12.27 -37.80
C PRO A 571 2.74 12.95 -36.54
N ARG A 572 3.26 14.17 -36.67
CA ARG A 572 3.82 14.93 -35.55
C ARG A 572 2.77 15.52 -34.63
N ASP A 573 1.58 15.77 -35.14
CA ASP A 573 0.54 16.49 -34.41
C ASP A 573 0.11 15.81 -33.09
N THR A 574 0.19 14.48 -33.07
CA THR A 574 -0.16 13.66 -31.89
C THR A 574 1.01 13.41 -30.94
N TYR A 575 2.24 13.72 -31.37
CA TYR A 575 3.45 13.45 -30.59
C TYR A 575 3.55 14.30 -29.30
N ALA A 576 3.05 15.53 -29.35
CA ALA A 576 2.99 16.40 -28.18
C ALA A 576 2.06 15.80 -27.08
N THR A 577 0.92 15.24 -27.49
CA THR A 577 0.01 14.52 -26.59
C THR A 577 0.67 13.27 -26.01
N LEU A 578 1.46 12.56 -26.81
CA LEU A 578 2.20 11.39 -26.34
C LEU A 578 3.23 11.77 -25.26
N ILE A 579 3.96 12.87 -25.45
CA ILE A 579 4.90 13.39 -24.45
C ILE A 579 4.18 13.78 -23.16
N ASP A 580 3.06 14.49 -23.25
CA ASP A 580 2.27 14.89 -22.07
C ASP A 580 1.75 13.66 -21.31
N THR A 581 1.23 12.66 -22.00
CA THR A 581 0.79 11.41 -21.37
C THR A 581 1.96 10.62 -20.76
N GLY A 582 3.15 10.69 -21.34
CA GLY A 582 4.37 10.13 -20.77
C GLY A 582 4.76 10.80 -19.44
N LYS A 583 4.68 12.14 -19.38
CA LYS A 583 4.89 12.89 -18.13
C LYS A 583 3.86 12.51 -17.06
N ARG A 584 2.59 12.39 -17.45
CA ARG A 584 1.50 11.96 -16.54
C ARG A 584 1.72 10.55 -16.00
N LEU A 585 2.18 9.63 -16.83
CA LEU A 585 2.53 8.27 -16.42
C LEU A 585 3.66 8.27 -15.39
N ARG A 586 4.73 9.01 -15.64
CA ARG A 586 5.82 9.17 -14.68
C ARG A 586 5.33 9.78 -13.37
N ALA A 587 4.48 10.80 -13.44
CA ALA A 587 3.93 11.48 -12.28
C ALA A 587 3.07 10.54 -11.42
N ILE A 588 2.17 9.77 -12.01
CA ILE A 588 1.33 8.84 -11.25
C ILE A 588 2.14 7.70 -10.64
N GLN A 589 3.20 7.24 -11.31
CA GLN A 589 4.09 6.22 -10.76
C GLN A 589 4.93 6.75 -9.59
N SER A 590 5.36 8.01 -9.67
CA SER A 590 6.01 8.67 -8.53
C SER A 590 5.07 8.73 -7.33
N ILE A 591 3.81 9.10 -7.55
CA ILE A 591 2.77 9.12 -6.50
C ILE A 591 2.56 7.72 -5.89
N LEU A 592 2.40 6.70 -6.73
CA LEU A 592 2.23 5.31 -6.27
C LEU A 592 3.47 4.79 -5.53
N GLY A 593 4.66 5.18 -5.99
CA GLY A 593 5.93 4.86 -5.33
C GLY A 593 6.06 5.48 -3.95
N GLU A 594 5.67 6.75 -3.79
CA GLU A 594 5.61 7.42 -2.49
C GLU A 594 4.60 6.73 -1.55
N MET A 595 3.39 6.44 -2.04
CA MET A 595 2.37 5.75 -1.24
C MET A 595 2.83 4.35 -0.80
N ALA A 596 3.57 3.65 -1.65
CA ALA A 596 4.17 2.35 -1.33
C ALA A 596 5.29 2.49 -0.28
N ALA A 597 6.13 3.53 -0.38
CA ALA A 597 7.18 3.84 0.60
C ALA A 597 6.57 4.17 1.98
N ASP A 598 5.44 4.86 1.99
CA ASP A 598 4.66 5.18 3.19
C ASP A 598 3.85 3.97 3.73
N LYS A 599 3.97 2.82 3.08
CA LYS A 599 3.26 1.58 3.42
C LYS A 599 1.74 1.74 3.43
N THR A 600 1.20 2.58 2.55
CA THR A 600 -0.24 2.73 2.38
C THR A 600 -0.86 1.39 1.98
N PRO A 601 -1.89 0.89 2.68
CA PRO A 601 -2.50 -0.39 2.37
C PRO A 601 -3.15 -0.42 0.97
N ASP A 602 -3.15 -1.57 0.31
CA ASP A 602 -3.76 -1.71 -1.03
C ASP A 602 -5.27 -1.44 -1.08
N ASN A 603 -5.96 -1.61 0.05
CA ASN A 603 -7.39 -1.30 0.20
C ASN A 603 -7.66 0.13 0.64
N ASP A 604 -6.65 0.97 0.78
CA ASP A 604 -6.83 2.39 1.06
C ASP A 604 -7.54 3.07 -0.12
N PRO A 605 -8.56 3.90 0.14
CA PRO A 605 -9.29 4.59 -0.93
C PRO A 605 -8.41 5.44 -1.86
N GLN A 606 -7.33 6.03 -1.34
CA GLN A 606 -6.37 6.79 -2.14
C GLN A 606 -5.53 5.88 -3.04
N MET A 607 -5.07 4.75 -2.51
CA MET A 607 -4.32 3.78 -3.31
C MET A 607 -5.18 3.25 -4.46
N ILE A 608 -6.45 2.95 -4.17
CA ILE A 608 -7.42 2.52 -5.20
C ILE A 608 -7.61 3.62 -6.25
N GLN A 609 -7.85 4.86 -5.82
CA GLN A 609 -8.00 6.00 -6.72
C GLN A 609 -6.75 6.27 -7.56
N ALA A 610 -5.55 6.15 -6.97
CA ALA A 610 -4.30 6.34 -7.68
C ALA A 610 -4.10 5.27 -8.76
N ARG A 611 -4.44 4.02 -8.47
CA ARG A 611 -4.40 2.91 -9.46
C ARG A 611 -5.43 3.07 -10.57
N GLU A 612 -6.65 3.49 -10.25
CA GLU A 612 -7.67 3.81 -11.26
C GLU A 612 -7.21 4.96 -12.17
N LEU A 613 -6.56 5.98 -11.59
CA LEU A 613 -5.99 7.09 -12.35
C LEU A 613 -4.83 6.63 -13.21
N GLU A 614 -3.95 5.75 -12.72
CA GLU A 614 -2.88 5.12 -13.50
C GLU A 614 -3.44 4.36 -14.69
N GLU A 615 -4.46 3.53 -14.48
CA GLU A 615 -5.10 2.78 -15.58
C GLU A 615 -5.69 3.72 -16.63
N LYS A 616 -6.34 4.80 -16.21
CA LYS A 616 -6.89 5.82 -17.12
C LYS A 616 -5.80 6.51 -17.93
N ILE A 617 -4.69 6.88 -17.29
CA ILE A 617 -3.54 7.50 -17.94
C ILE A 617 -2.87 6.51 -18.91
N LEU A 618 -2.69 5.25 -18.50
CA LEU A 618 -2.19 4.17 -19.34
C LEU A 618 -3.06 3.96 -20.58
N HIS A 619 -4.37 4.00 -20.41
CA HIS A 619 -5.29 3.93 -21.56
C HIS A 619 -5.12 5.12 -22.50
N GLY A 620 -5.05 6.34 -21.96
CA GLY A 620 -4.75 7.55 -22.75
C GLY A 620 -3.39 7.48 -23.47
N PHE A 621 -2.36 6.99 -22.76
CA PHE A 621 -1.03 6.78 -23.35
C PHE A 621 -1.07 5.80 -24.53
N ARG A 622 -1.74 4.66 -24.36
CA ARG A 622 -1.89 3.66 -25.43
C ARG A 622 -2.63 4.24 -26.64
N SER A 623 -3.68 5.04 -26.41
CA SER A 623 -4.37 5.75 -27.49
C SER A 623 -3.45 6.73 -28.22
N ALA A 624 -2.65 7.50 -27.48
CA ALA A 624 -1.67 8.42 -28.06
C ALA A 624 -0.58 7.68 -28.86
N VAL A 625 -0.11 6.52 -28.39
CA VAL A 625 0.83 5.66 -29.14
C VAL A 625 0.21 5.20 -30.45
N ARG A 626 -1.05 4.74 -30.42
CA ARG A 626 -1.78 4.31 -31.62
C ARG A 626 -1.92 5.41 -32.66
N GLU A 627 -2.22 6.61 -32.21
CA GLU A 627 -2.42 7.76 -33.10
C GLU A 627 -1.12 8.35 -33.62
N THR A 628 -0.03 8.14 -32.88
CA THR A 628 1.28 8.67 -33.21
C THR A 628 2.07 7.76 -34.15
N PHE A 629 2.06 6.44 -33.89
CA PHE A 629 2.87 5.48 -34.66
C PHE A 629 2.01 4.72 -35.66
N THR A 630 1.71 5.35 -36.78
CA THR A 630 0.80 4.86 -37.81
C THR A 630 1.47 4.48 -39.13
N SER A 631 2.79 4.63 -39.22
CA SER A 631 3.52 4.37 -40.49
C SER A 631 4.74 3.49 -40.23
N LEU A 632 4.75 2.29 -40.78
CA LEU A 632 5.86 1.34 -40.71
C LEU A 632 6.67 1.38 -42.02
N TRP A 633 7.96 1.69 -41.93
CA TRP A 633 8.91 1.68 -43.04
C TRP A 633 9.75 0.42 -43.00
N TYR A 634 9.81 -0.32 -44.11
CA TYR A 634 10.51 -1.59 -44.18
C TYR A 634 11.21 -1.75 -45.55
N PRO A 635 12.33 -2.50 -45.62
CA PRO A 635 13.09 -2.68 -46.85
C PRO A 635 12.38 -3.60 -47.82
N THR A 636 12.42 -3.26 -49.11
CA THR A 636 11.92 -4.06 -50.22
C THR A 636 12.94 -4.07 -51.38
N GLY A 637 12.70 -4.85 -52.43
CA GLY A 637 13.53 -4.85 -53.60
C GLY A 637 13.57 -3.53 -54.39
N GLU A 638 12.62 -2.64 -54.15
CA GLU A 638 12.49 -1.31 -54.74
C GLU A 638 13.00 -0.20 -53.80
N GLY A 639 13.56 -0.57 -52.65
CA GLY A 639 14.03 0.35 -51.63
C GLY A 639 13.17 0.31 -50.38
N LEU A 640 13.25 1.37 -49.55
CA LEU A 640 12.51 1.51 -48.30
C LEU A 640 11.07 1.99 -48.59
N LEU A 641 10.09 1.15 -48.37
CA LEU A 641 8.67 1.45 -48.55
C LEU A 641 7.99 1.66 -47.20
N ASN A 642 6.89 2.40 -47.19
CA ASN A 642 6.05 2.55 -46.03
C ASN A 642 4.70 1.82 -46.19
N ALA A 643 4.14 1.42 -45.08
CA ALA A 643 2.77 0.91 -44.95
C ALA A 643 2.08 1.51 -43.76
N ASP A 644 0.77 1.74 -43.86
CA ASP A 644 -0.05 2.22 -42.78
C ASP A 644 -0.22 1.13 -41.75
N LEU A 645 0.10 1.46 -40.48
CA LEU A 645 -0.06 0.59 -39.32
C LEU A 645 -1.29 1.01 -38.55
N LEU A 646 -2.30 0.14 -38.53
CA LEU A 646 -3.47 0.29 -37.67
C LEU A 646 -3.31 -0.62 -36.46
N MET A 647 -3.11 -0.02 -35.27
CA MET A 647 -3.07 -0.77 -34.04
C MET A 647 -4.50 -0.99 -33.51
N GLU A 648 -4.95 -2.22 -33.50
CA GLU A 648 -6.23 -2.62 -32.94
C GLU A 648 -6.14 -2.83 -31.43
N PHE A 649 -7.23 -2.50 -30.74
CA PHE A 649 -7.38 -2.79 -29.32
C PHE A 649 -8.14 -4.10 -29.15
N ALA A 650 -7.45 -5.14 -28.69
CA ALA A 650 -8.07 -6.43 -28.42
C ALA A 650 -7.85 -6.84 -26.96
N ASN A 651 -8.90 -7.34 -26.30
CA ASN A 651 -8.84 -7.90 -24.95
C ASN A 651 -8.22 -6.97 -23.89
N ASN A 652 -8.54 -5.69 -23.95
CA ASN A 652 -8.02 -4.67 -23.03
C ASN A 652 -6.47 -4.53 -23.06
N ARG A 653 -5.80 -5.04 -24.10
CA ARG A 653 -4.36 -4.95 -24.29
C ARG A 653 -4.01 -4.39 -25.66
N TYR A 654 -2.95 -3.62 -25.66
CA TYR A 654 -2.31 -3.10 -26.86
C TYR A 654 -1.13 -4.01 -27.21
N ARG A 655 -1.20 -4.68 -28.35
CA ARG A 655 -0.13 -5.55 -28.82
C ARG A 655 0.43 -5.01 -30.13
N GLY A 656 1.24 -3.95 -29.97
CA GLY A 656 1.86 -3.30 -31.12
C GLY A 656 2.72 -4.25 -31.97
N GLU A 657 3.39 -5.20 -31.31
CA GLU A 657 4.19 -6.20 -31.99
C GLU A 657 3.35 -7.11 -32.87
N GLU A 658 2.19 -7.58 -32.41
CA GLU A 658 1.32 -8.47 -33.22
C GLU A 658 0.84 -7.78 -34.49
N GLN A 659 0.52 -6.49 -34.40
CA GLN A 659 0.04 -5.73 -35.55
C GLN A 659 1.18 -5.47 -36.56
N ILE A 660 2.41 -5.23 -36.08
CA ILE A 660 3.59 -5.10 -36.96
C ILE A 660 3.86 -6.41 -37.67
N VAL A 661 3.84 -7.54 -36.94
CA VAL A 661 4.06 -8.87 -37.52
C VAL A 661 2.99 -9.17 -38.58
N LYS A 662 1.71 -8.96 -38.24
CA LYS A 662 0.59 -9.15 -39.17
C LYS A 662 0.75 -8.29 -40.43
N LEU A 663 1.07 -7.01 -40.25
CA LEU A 663 1.29 -6.10 -41.40
C LEU A 663 2.44 -6.58 -42.29
N LEU A 664 3.56 -7.02 -41.69
CA LEU A 664 4.72 -7.50 -42.44
C LEU A 664 4.44 -8.85 -43.11
N GLU A 665 3.59 -9.71 -42.56
CA GLU A 665 3.08 -10.91 -43.25
C GLU A 665 2.20 -10.55 -44.42
N GLU A 666 1.22 -9.65 -44.26
CA GLU A 666 0.35 -9.16 -45.36
C GLU A 666 1.14 -8.51 -46.49
N LYS A 667 2.20 -7.78 -46.12
CA LYS A 667 3.12 -7.18 -47.13
C LYS A 667 4.16 -8.14 -47.68
N MET A 668 4.07 -9.44 -47.31
CA MET A 668 5.01 -10.50 -47.72
C MET A 668 6.48 -10.19 -47.37
N LYS A 669 6.72 -9.36 -46.38
CA LYS A 669 8.07 -9.08 -45.87
C LYS A 669 8.52 -10.11 -44.82
N PHE A 670 7.58 -10.65 -44.03
CA PHE A 670 7.81 -11.71 -43.06
C PHE A 670 7.04 -12.96 -43.49
N THR A 671 7.57 -14.14 -43.19
CA THR A 671 6.90 -15.42 -43.39
C THR A 671 7.16 -16.39 -42.26
N ARG A 672 6.11 -17.13 -41.86
CA ARG A 672 6.21 -18.23 -40.90
C ARG A 672 6.46 -19.56 -41.63
N GLU A 673 6.25 -19.59 -42.93
CA GLU A 673 6.48 -20.78 -43.75
C GLU A 673 7.95 -20.89 -44.10
N THR A 674 8.73 -21.55 -43.27
CA THR A 674 10.17 -21.74 -43.39
C THR A 674 10.56 -23.20 -43.74
N GLY A 675 9.58 -24.08 -43.79
CA GLY A 675 9.74 -25.47 -44.14
C GLY A 675 9.38 -25.74 -45.62
N GLY A 676 9.80 -26.85 -46.12
CA GLY A 676 9.38 -27.41 -47.40
C GLY A 676 10.10 -26.86 -48.61
N GLU A 677 9.68 -27.39 -49.78
CA GLU A 677 10.32 -27.19 -51.08
C GLU A 677 10.23 -25.73 -51.57
N THR A 678 9.18 -24.99 -51.18
CA THR A 678 8.98 -23.62 -51.59
C THR A 678 10.02 -22.68 -50.96
N PHE A 679 10.30 -22.86 -49.63
CA PHE A 679 11.32 -22.04 -48.99
C PHE A 679 12.73 -22.38 -49.48
N LEU A 680 13.02 -23.67 -49.69
CA LEU A 680 14.24 -24.14 -50.32
C LEU A 680 14.49 -23.50 -51.67
N LYS A 681 13.53 -23.53 -52.56
CA LYS A 681 13.66 -22.91 -53.91
C LYS A 681 13.82 -21.40 -53.87
N LYS A 682 13.13 -20.72 -52.92
CA LYS A 682 13.33 -19.30 -52.69
C LYS A 682 14.76 -19.02 -52.22
N CYS A 683 15.30 -19.79 -51.28
CA CYS A 683 16.66 -19.67 -50.80
C CYS A 683 17.70 -19.86 -51.89
N GLU A 684 17.57 -20.94 -52.66
CA GLU A 684 18.47 -21.26 -53.77
C GLU A 684 18.47 -20.22 -54.90
N ARG A 685 17.31 -19.61 -55.17
CA ARG A 685 17.15 -18.61 -56.19
C ARG A 685 17.67 -17.25 -55.78
N ARG A 686 17.56 -16.84 -54.50
CA ARG A 686 17.83 -15.48 -54.03
C ARG A 686 19.12 -15.34 -53.24
N LEU A 687 19.44 -16.31 -52.41
CA LEU A 687 20.58 -16.28 -51.53
C LEU A 687 21.70 -17.23 -52.02
N PHE A 688 21.36 -18.46 -52.29
CA PHE A 688 22.28 -19.49 -52.75
C PHE A 688 22.32 -19.57 -54.29
N THR A 689 22.74 -18.49 -54.91
CA THR A 689 22.64 -18.29 -56.37
C THR A 689 23.66 -19.08 -57.17
N GLN A 690 24.83 -19.44 -56.60
CA GLN A 690 25.90 -20.26 -57.22
C GLN A 690 25.72 -21.72 -56.77
N GLN A 691 26.39 -22.65 -57.44
CA GLN A 691 26.35 -24.07 -57.11
C GLN A 691 26.99 -24.32 -55.72
N VAL A 692 28.11 -23.66 -55.44
CA VAL A 692 28.84 -23.76 -54.17
C VAL A 692 29.02 -22.37 -53.62
N LEU A 693 28.65 -22.19 -52.31
CA LEU A 693 28.83 -20.93 -51.57
C LEU A 693 29.13 -21.22 -50.11
N PRO A 694 29.95 -20.37 -49.44
CA PRO A 694 30.13 -20.44 -47.99
C PRO A 694 28.80 -20.17 -47.27
N TRP A 695 28.50 -20.93 -46.22
CA TRP A 695 27.28 -20.76 -45.43
C TRP A 695 27.14 -19.34 -44.85
N ARG A 696 28.25 -18.77 -44.37
CA ARG A 696 28.29 -17.38 -43.88
C ARG A 696 27.89 -16.35 -44.96
N GLU A 697 28.24 -16.59 -46.22
CA GLU A 697 27.87 -15.71 -47.34
C GLU A 697 26.38 -15.78 -47.61
N ILE A 698 25.76 -16.95 -47.52
CA ILE A 698 24.32 -17.14 -47.68
C ILE A 698 23.56 -16.38 -46.58
N LYS A 699 24.03 -16.46 -45.31
CA LYS A 699 23.47 -15.67 -44.21
C LYS A 699 23.69 -14.18 -44.40
N LEU A 700 24.86 -13.76 -44.81
CA LEU A 700 25.15 -12.34 -45.11
C LEU A 700 24.21 -11.79 -46.21
N ARG A 701 23.96 -12.57 -47.24
CA ARG A 701 23.01 -12.19 -48.29
C ARG A 701 21.58 -12.10 -47.79
N ALA A 702 21.17 -12.92 -46.87
CA ALA A 702 19.87 -12.77 -46.22
C ALA A 702 19.74 -11.47 -45.43
N ALA A 703 20.86 -10.91 -44.95
CA ALA A 703 20.88 -9.65 -44.21
C ALA A 703 21.04 -8.41 -45.12
N THR A 704 21.61 -8.56 -46.33
CA THR A 704 21.88 -7.46 -47.26
C THR A 704 20.86 -7.40 -48.41
N THR A 705 20.22 -8.51 -48.79
CA THR A 705 19.27 -8.56 -49.89
C THR A 705 17.89 -8.09 -49.46
N THR A 706 17.53 -6.86 -49.69
CA THR A 706 16.27 -6.23 -49.23
C THR A 706 15.01 -6.91 -49.79
N ALA A 707 15.10 -7.58 -50.90
CA ALA A 707 14.01 -8.40 -51.47
C ALA A 707 13.81 -9.76 -50.75
N TRP A 708 14.71 -10.14 -49.81
CA TRP A 708 14.55 -11.34 -49.03
C TRP A 708 13.54 -11.13 -47.89
N GLN A 709 12.64 -12.11 -47.71
CA GLN A 709 11.67 -12.08 -46.62
C GLN A 709 12.33 -12.37 -45.27
N TRP A 710 11.83 -11.75 -44.22
CA TRP A 710 12.18 -12.09 -42.84
C TRP A 710 11.53 -13.40 -42.43
N HIS A 711 12.15 -14.10 -41.55
CA HIS A 711 11.72 -15.38 -40.97
C HIS A 711 12.35 -15.52 -39.61
N HIS A 712 11.97 -16.51 -38.81
CA HIS A 712 12.61 -16.73 -37.51
C HIS A 712 14.12 -16.96 -37.65
N PRO A 713 14.94 -16.56 -36.65
CA PRO A 713 16.42 -16.54 -36.78
C PRO A 713 17.02 -17.90 -37.16
N GLY A 714 16.46 -19.01 -36.65
CA GLY A 714 16.93 -20.37 -36.94
C GLY A 714 16.53 -20.95 -38.31
N ALA A 715 15.61 -20.31 -39.05
CA ALA A 715 15.02 -20.91 -40.25
C ALA A 715 16.01 -21.34 -41.35
N LEU A 716 17.06 -20.56 -41.56
CA LEU A 716 18.09 -20.93 -42.54
C LEU A 716 18.96 -22.09 -42.03
N ASP A 717 19.29 -22.10 -40.75
CA ASP A 717 20.06 -23.20 -40.14
C ASP A 717 19.24 -24.50 -40.08
N GLU A 718 17.94 -24.40 -39.85
CA GLU A 718 17.00 -25.54 -39.94
C GLU A 718 16.87 -26.03 -41.35
N LEU A 719 16.72 -25.11 -42.35
CA LEU A 719 16.72 -25.47 -43.76
C LEU A 719 18.01 -26.18 -44.18
N LYS A 720 19.18 -25.65 -43.72
CA LYS A 720 20.47 -26.30 -43.94
C LYS A 720 20.48 -27.72 -43.39
N ALA A 721 20.07 -27.84 -42.11
CA ALA A 721 20.07 -29.16 -41.46
C ALA A 721 19.14 -30.18 -42.16
N ASP A 722 17.94 -29.73 -42.57
CA ASP A 722 17.03 -30.56 -43.34
C ASP A 722 17.58 -30.96 -44.70
N CYS A 723 18.15 -30.00 -45.42
CA CYS A 723 18.75 -30.26 -46.73
C CYS A 723 19.98 -31.20 -46.67
N LEU A 724 20.80 -31.07 -45.63
CA LEU A 724 21.91 -32.00 -45.36
C LEU A 724 21.41 -33.39 -45.01
N LYS A 725 20.35 -33.51 -44.18
CA LYS A 725 19.76 -34.77 -43.81
C LYS A 725 19.13 -35.51 -45.00
N ARG A 726 18.56 -34.77 -45.92
CA ARG A 726 17.93 -35.31 -47.16
C ARG A 726 18.92 -35.49 -48.32
N ASP A 727 20.20 -35.16 -48.09
CA ASP A 727 21.25 -35.13 -49.09
C ASP A 727 20.93 -34.25 -50.34
N VAL A 728 20.15 -33.18 -50.09
CA VAL A 728 19.85 -32.17 -51.12
C VAL A 728 21.00 -31.15 -51.22
N TRP A 729 21.62 -30.82 -50.07
CA TRP A 729 22.85 -30.07 -50.00
C TRP A 729 23.93 -30.92 -49.32
N ARG A 730 25.21 -30.59 -49.60
CA ARG A 730 26.40 -31.15 -48.93
C ARG A 730 27.26 -30.02 -48.37
N ASP A 731 27.83 -30.26 -47.20
CA ASP A 731 28.72 -29.31 -46.51
C ASP A 731 30.17 -29.86 -46.59
N ASP A 732 31.04 -29.12 -47.21
CA ASP A 732 32.47 -29.44 -47.27
C ASP A 732 33.24 -28.26 -46.65
N GLY A 733 33.58 -28.36 -45.36
CA GLY A 733 34.38 -27.37 -44.64
C GLY A 733 33.69 -25.96 -44.56
N GLY A 734 32.37 -25.92 -44.50
CA GLY A 734 31.58 -24.69 -44.40
C GLY A 734 31.14 -24.11 -45.76
N TYR A 735 31.51 -24.78 -46.86
CA TYR A 735 31.00 -24.51 -48.22
C TYR A 735 29.83 -25.44 -48.50
N LEU A 736 28.70 -24.91 -48.85
CA LEU A 736 27.55 -25.70 -49.22
C LEU A 736 27.54 -25.89 -50.75
N ASP A 737 27.28 -27.13 -51.16
CA ASP A 737 27.02 -27.51 -52.54
C ASP A 737 25.56 -27.98 -52.68
N LYS A 738 24.82 -27.45 -53.65
CA LYS A 738 23.41 -27.74 -53.87
C LYS A 738 23.15 -28.76 -54.97
N GLY A 739 24.21 -29.48 -55.35
CA GLY A 739 24.13 -30.61 -56.30
C GLY A 739 23.87 -30.20 -57.74
N PRO A 740 23.39 -31.15 -58.53
CA PRO A 740 22.71 -32.43 -58.22
C PRO A 740 23.65 -33.54 -57.72
N PHE A 741 23.20 -34.27 -56.73
CA PHE A 741 23.94 -35.39 -56.15
C PHE A 741 23.31 -36.72 -56.53
N PRO A 742 24.09 -37.86 -56.42
CA PRO A 742 23.52 -39.19 -56.52
C PRO A 742 22.36 -39.42 -55.55
N GLN A 743 21.42 -40.20 -55.92
CA GLN A 743 20.25 -40.54 -55.10
C GLN A 743 20.67 -41.06 -53.69
N PRO A 744 20.05 -40.57 -52.62
CA PRO A 744 20.35 -41.01 -51.28
C PRO A 744 19.99 -42.51 -51.11
N LYS A 745 20.86 -43.21 -50.38
CA LYS A 745 20.63 -44.63 -50.02
C LYS A 745 19.52 -44.81 -48.99
N THR A 746 18.96 -46.03 -48.98
CA THR A 746 18.00 -46.41 -47.90
C THR A 746 18.68 -46.45 -46.54
N SER A 747 17.95 -46.18 -45.50
CA SER A 747 18.43 -46.30 -44.11
C SER A 747 17.28 -46.69 -43.17
N VAL A 748 17.64 -47.13 -41.96
CA VAL A 748 16.70 -47.49 -40.91
C VAL A 748 16.97 -46.69 -39.66
N ASN A 749 15.93 -46.12 -39.07
CA ASN A 749 16.00 -45.53 -37.73
C ASN A 749 15.31 -46.47 -36.76
N VAL A 750 16.02 -46.83 -35.66
CA VAL A 750 15.55 -47.75 -34.63
C VAL A 750 15.49 -47.02 -33.29
N ILE A 751 14.28 -46.93 -32.70
CA ILE A 751 14.02 -46.22 -31.45
C ILE A 751 13.45 -47.21 -30.44
N GLU A 752 14.10 -47.36 -29.30
CA GLU A 752 13.54 -48.09 -28.17
C GLU A 752 12.38 -47.31 -27.54
N GLN A 753 11.17 -47.89 -27.54
CA GLN A 753 9.95 -47.28 -26.99
C GLN A 753 9.69 -47.67 -25.53
N ALA A 754 9.97 -48.94 -25.20
CA ALA A 754 9.75 -49.48 -23.87
C ALA A 754 10.73 -50.65 -23.61
N ARG A 755 11.00 -50.90 -22.34
CA ARG A 755 11.82 -52.01 -21.90
C ARG A 755 11.25 -52.62 -20.62
N ASP A 756 11.22 -53.91 -20.55
CA ASP A 756 10.98 -54.69 -19.35
C ASP A 756 12.34 -54.95 -18.66
N SER A 757 12.53 -54.41 -17.48
CA SER A 757 13.77 -54.55 -16.70
C SER A 757 13.91 -55.91 -16.03
N ASP A 758 12.90 -56.78 -16.02
CA ASP A 758 12.95 -58.10 -15.39
C ASP A 758 13.29 -59.21 -16.39
N THR A 759 12.84 -59.02 -17.61
CA THR A 759 13.10 -59.95 -18.71
C THR A 759 14.18 -59.45 -19.67
N GLY A 760 14.48 -58.17 -19.70
CA GLY A 760 15.38 -57.54 -20.65
C GLY A 760 14.74 -57.35 -22.04
N GLU A 761 13.42 -57.61 -22.19
CA GLU A 761 12.70 -57.48 -23.47
C GLU A 761 12.51 -55.99 -23.78
N ALA A 762 12.99 -55.53 -24.91
CA ALA A 762 12.80 -54.19 -25.46
C ALA A 762 11.79 -54.18 -26.58
N THR A 763 10.95 -53.14 -26.61
CA THR A 763 10.05 -52.87 -27.75
C THR A 763 10.69 -51.77 -28.59
N LEU A 764 11.06 -52.10 -29.78
CA LEU A 764 11.70 -51.23 -30.74
C LEU A 764 10.71 -50.72 -31.77
N ARG A 765 10.75 -49.46 -32.08
CA ARG A 765 10.06 -48.86 -33.24
C ARG A 765 11.08 -48.70 -34.38
N ILE A 766 10.73 -49.24 -35.51
CA ILE A 766 11.58 -49.26 -36.69
C ILE A 766 10.94 -48.37 -37.76
N SER A 767 11.70 -47.39 -38.28
CA SER A 767 11.23 -46.49 -39.32
C SER A 767 12.20 -46.48 -40.48
N PRO A 768 11.86 -47.01 -41.65
CA PRO A 768 12.73 -46.91 -42.82
C PRO A 768 12.70 -45.50 -43.41
N THR A 769 13.82 -45.05 -43.93
CA THR A 769 13.97 -43.80 -44.71
C THR A 769 14.43 -44.18 -46.11
N ASN A 770 13.80 -43.62 -47.14
CA ASN A 770 14.02 -43.96 -48.55
C ASN A 770 13.86 -45.44 -48.90
N GLY A 771 13.16 -46.20 -48.05
CA GLY A 771 12.84 -47.59 -48.23
C GLY A 771 11.46 -47.91 -47.72
N ASP A 772 10.83 -48.94 -48.20
CA ASP A 772 9.45 -49.37 -47.86
C ASP A 772 9.40 -50.76 -47.20
N THR A 773 10.49 -51.48 -47.25
CA THR A 773 10.60 -52.83 -46.72
C THR A 773 11.81 -52.90 -45.77
N VAL A 774 11.61 -53.46 -44.57
CA VAL A 774 12.69 -53.69 -43.59
C VAL A 774 12.90 -55.14 -43.35
N TYR A 775 14.16 -55.56 -43.43
CA TYR A 775 14.59 -56.91 -43.05
C TYR A 775 15.36 -56.82 -41.73
N TYR A 776 15.30 -57.83 -40.92
CA TYR A 776 16.05 -57.90 -39.64
C TYR A 776 16.74 -59.22 -39.42
N ASP A 777 17.82 -59.19 -38.70
CA ASP A 777 18.56 -60.40 -38.31
C ASP A 777 18.99 -60.33 -36.84
N ILE A 778 18.96 -61.50 -36.18
CA ILE A 778 19.34 -61.63 -34.78
C ILE A 778 20.76 -62.24 -34.72
N GLY A 779 21.68 -61.50 -34.16
CA GLY A 779 23.06 -61.91 -34.01
C GLY A 779 23.98 -61.78 -35.23
N GLY A 780 23.38 -61.45 -36.43
CA GLY A 780 24.11 -61.23 -37.68
C GLY A 780 23.81 -59.83 -38.29
N GLU A 781 24.42 -59.55 -39.44
CA GLU A 781 24.02 -58.36 -40.23
C GLU A 781 22.82 -58.72 -41.09
N ALA A 782 21.78 -57.85 -41.06
CA ALA A 782 20.59 -57.99 -41.84
C ALA A 782 20.93 -57.89 -43.36
N THR A 783 20.37 -58.77 -44.13
CA THR A 783 20.47 -58.82 -45.58
C THR A 783 19.09 -58.97 -46.21
N THR A 784 18.96 -58.86 -47.51
CA THR A 784 17.68 -59.10 -48.21
C THR A 784 17.17 -60.55 -48.12
N ALA A 785 18.01 -61.47 -47.59
CA ALA A 785 17.62 -62.89 -47.33
C ALA A 785 17.18 -63.13 -45.87
N SER A 786 17.39 -62.09 -44.98
CA SER A 786 16.99 -62.16 -43.59
C SER A 786 15.45 -62.04 -43.44
N ALA A 787 14.93 -62.20 -42.22
CA ALA A 787 13.50 -62.16 -41.97
C ALA A 787 12.92 -60.80 -42.28
N LYS A 788 11.77 -60.73 -42.93
CA LYS A 788 11.09 -59.44 -43.17
C LYS A 788 10.34 -59.03 -41.92
N LEU A 789 10.45 -57.74 -41.57
CA LEU A 789 9.72 -57.17 -40.46
C LEU A 789 8.26 -56.93 -40.84
N ASP A 790 7.35 -57.52 -40.10
CA ASP A 790 5.90 -57.31 -40.29
C ASP A 790 5.46 -56.16 -39.34
N GLY A 791 5.17 -55.00 -39.88
CA GLY A 791 4.80 -53.77 -39.12
C GLY A 791 6.01 -52.89 -38.76
N ALA A 792 5.79 -51.95 -37.86
CA ALA A 792 6.79 -50.93 -37.49
C ALA A 792 7.44 -51.19 -36.11
N THR A 793 7.15 -52.33 -35.46
CA THR A 793 7.63 -52.62 -34.10
C THR A 793 8.18 -54.03 -34.00
N LEU A 794 9.25 -54.19 -33.23
CA LEU A 794 9.82 -55.51 -32.87
C LEU A 794 9.97 -55.59 -31.34
N ARG A 795 9.52 -56.71 -30.77
CA ARG A 795 9.83 -57.03 -29.37
C ARG A 795 10.96 -58.07 -29.34
N THR A 796 11.99 -57.80 -28.54
CA THR A 796 13.15 -58.68 -28.47
C THR A 796 13.86 -58.54 -27.15
N ALA A 797 14.34 -59.68 -26.61
CA ALA A 797 15.27 -59.74 -25.51
C ALA A 797 16.72 -59.97 -25.96
N GLU A 798 16.93 -60.13 -27.28
CA GLU A 798 18.25 -60.41 -27.84
C GLU A 798 19.21 -59.24 -27.66
N LEU A 799 20.48 -59.54 -27.55
CA LEU A 799 21.52 -58.53 -27.31
C LEU A 799 21.80 -57.64 -28.51
N ARG A 800 21.67 -58.16 -29.72
CA ARG A 800 21.90 -57.41 -30.95
C ARG A 800 20.90 -57.81 -32.03
N VAL A 801 20.30 -56.82 -32.63
CA VAL A 801 19.42 -57.01 -33.78
C VAL A 801 19.80 -55.99 -34.87
N SER A 802 20.08 -56.52 -36.04
CA SER A 802 20.42 -55.70 -37.22
C SER A 802 19.20 -55.47 -38.09
N PHE A 803 19.05 -54.29 -38.71
CA PHE A 803 17.94 -53.93 -39.58
C PHE A 803 18.46 -53.35 -40.89
N LEU A 804 17.85 -53.74 -42.01
CA LEU A 804 18.17 -53.28 -43.33
C LEU A 804 16.88 -52.78 -44.01
N ALA A 805 16.85 -51.53 -44.45
CA ALA A 805 15.77 -51.03 -45.30
C ALA A 805 16.11 -51.18 -46.79
N VAL A 806 15.12 -51.57 -47.52
CA VAL A 806 15.19 -51.75 -49.00
C VAL A 806 14.04 -50.97 -49.64
N ASP A 807 14.33 -50.33 -50.76
CA ASP A 807 13.34 -49.69 -51.60
C ASP A 807 12.89 -50.69 -52.67
N SER A 808 11.67 -51.19 -52.61
CA SER A 808 11.12 -52.16 -53.53
C SER A 808 10.95 -51.60 -54.92
N THR A 809 10.93 -50.25 -55.08
CA THR A 809 10.86 -49.58 -56.37
C THR A 809 12.23 -49.39 -57.06
N SER A 810 13.31 -49.69 -56.32
CA SER A 810 14.72 -49.57 -56.80
C SER A 810 15.11 -48.15 -57.21
N VAL A 811 14.43 -47.11 -56.71
CA VAL A 811 14.78 -45.69 -56.92
C VAL A 811 15.98 -45.34 -56.04
N HIS A 812 16.07 -45.89 -54.84
CA HIS A 812 17.18 -45.66 -53.94
C HIS A 812 18.08 -46.90 -53.83
N GLU A 813 19.38 -46.70 -53.81
CA GLU A 813 20.30 -47.80 -53.48
C GLU A 813 20.13 -48.26 -52.04
N THR A 814 20.24 -49.58 -51.88
CA THR A 814 20.19 -50.20 -50.57
C THR A 814 21.36 -49.71 -49.72
N GLY A 815 21.01 -49.10 -48.53
CA GLY A 815 21.99 -48.58 -47.57
C GLY A 815 22.66 -49.71 -46.76
N ARG A 816 23.43 -49.33 -45.76
CA ARG A 816 24.05 -50.28 -44.81
C ARG A 816 23.03 -50.67 -43.73
N PRO A 817 23.09 -51.91 -43.22
CA PRO A 817 22.26 -52.34 -42.12
C PRO A 817 22.64 -51.56 -40.83
N VAL A 818 21.67 -51.35 -39.99
CA VAL A 818 21.80 -50.65 -38.70
C VAL A 818 21.58 -51.67 -37.58
N THR A 819 22.56 -51.81 -36.70
CA THR A 819 22.48 -52.75 -35.58
C THR A 819 22.09 -51.99 -34.31
N TRP A 820 21.01 -52.44 -33.69
CA TRP A 820 20.61 -52.01 -32.36
C TRP A 820 21.18 -53.02 -31.34
N THR A 821 21.67 -52.50 -30.19
CA THR A 821 22.24 -53.27 -29.11
C THR A 821 21.43 -53.11 -27.85
N ASN A 822 21.03 -54.22 -27.24
CA ASN A 822 20.31 -54.26 -25.98
C ASN A 822 21.22 -53.93 -24.82
N ARG A 823 20.65 -53.43 -23.75
CA ARG A 823 21.40 -53.15 -22.49
C ARG A 823 21.18 -54.27 -21.50
N ILE A 824 22.24 -54.73 -20.85
CA ILE A 824 22.18 -55.69 -19.76
C ILE A 824 21.96 -54.90 -18.47
N THR A 825 20.90 -55.27 -17.72
CA THR A 825 20.58 -54.68 -16.41
C THR A 825 20.77 -55.67 -15.28
N LEU A 826 21.34 -55.20 -14.17
CA LEU A 826 21.55 -55.98 -12.97
C LEU A 826 20.63 -55.48 -11.84
N LYS A 827 19.95 -56.39 -11.16
CA LYS A 827 19.16 -56.15 -9.95
C LYS A 827 19.69 -56.97 -8.79
N ARG A 828 19.49 -56.50 -7.59
CA ARG A 828 20.01 -57.19 -6.37
C ARG A 828 18.89 -57.47 -5.38
N ARG A 829 19.15 -58.49 -4.55
CA ARG A 829 18.36 -58.79 -3.37
C ARG A 829 19.27 -59.20 -2.25
N PHE A 830 19.21 -58.52 -1.10
CA PHE A 830 19.89 -58.97 0.12
C PHE A 830 18.91 -59.75 1.00
N PHE A 831 19.37 -60.83 1.62
CA PHE A 831 18.59 -61.61 2.58
C PHE A 831 19.55 -62.28 3.60
N ASP A 832 19.04 -62.55 4.81
CA ASP A 832 19.82 -63.24 5.83
C ASP A 832 19.62 -64.73 5.70
N GLY A 833 20.73 -65.50 5.71
CA GLY A 833 20.75 -66.97 5.56
C GLY A 833 21.72 -67.60 6.58
N ALA A 834 21.76 -68.97 6.59
CA ALA A 834 22.68 -69.70 7.45
C ALA A 834 24.15 -69.30 7.10
N GLY A 835 24.80 -68.62 8.02
CA GLY A 835 26.19 -68.13 7.84
C GLY A 835 26.34 -66.63 7.55
N GLY A 836 25.27 -65.79 7.72
CA GLY A 836 25.31 -64.35 7.57
C GLY A 836 24.51 -63.84 6.38
N ARG A 837 24.74 -62.55 6.08
CA ARG A 837 24.03 -61.89 4.97
C ARG A 837 24.42 -62.44 3.60
N LYS A 838 23.44 -62.73 2.82
CA LYS A 838 23.59 -63.19 1.41
C LYS A 838 23.05 -62.17 0.42
N MET A 839 23.69 -62.15 -0.74
CA MET A 839 23.24 -61.34 -1.88
C MET A 839 22.92 -62.24 -3.08
N GLU A 840 21.79 -61.94 -3.69
CA GLU A 840 21.36 -62.54 -4.96
C GLU A 840 21.38 -61.42 -6.04
N LEU A 841 21.92 -61.77 -7.19
CA LEU A 841 21.95 -60.91 -8.37
C LEU A 841 21.05 -61.50 -9.45
N GLN A 842 20.22 -60.71 -10.04
CA GLN A 842 19.42 -61.04 -11.20
C GLN A 842 19.92 -60.20 -12.37
N VAL A 843 20.05 -60.78 -13.49
CA VAL A 843 20.53 -60.18 -14.74
C VAL A 843 19.49 -60.39 -15.84
N ALA A 844 19.22 -59.37 -16.58
CA ALA A 844 18.32 -59.41 -17.73
C ALA A 844 18.79 -58.47 -18.86
N PRO A 845 18.85 -58.93 -20.12
CA PRO A 845 18.83 -60.34 -20.56
C PRO A 845 19.89 -61.21 -19.93
N ALA A 846 19.75 -62.53 -20.01
CA ALA A 846 20.71 -63.50 -19.46
C ALA A 846 22.14 -63.18 -19.91
N ALA A 847 23.04 -63.01 -18.96
CA ALA A 847 24.47 -62.69 -19.19
C ALA A 847 25.31 -63.25 -18.08
N ALA A 848 26.62 -63.47 -18.33
CA ALA A 848 27.56 -63.84 -17.30
C ALA A 848 27.86 -62.69 -16.34
N VAL A 849 27.57 -62.90 -15.04
CA VAL A 849 27.76 -61.89 -14.01
C VAL A 849 29.05 -62.17 -13.24
N ARG A 850 29.83 -61.12 -12.98
CA ARG A 850 30.98 -61.14 -12.11
C ARG A 850 30.79 -60.11 -10.99
N TYR A 851 31.26 -60.43 -9.81
CA TYR A 851 31.12 -59.53 -8.68
C TYR A 851 32.38 -59.50 -7.78
N THR A 852 32.55 -58.41 -7.06
CA THR A 852 33.58 -58.24 -6.01
C THR A 852 32.96 -57.63 -4.75
N SER A 853 33.48 -58.00 -3.60
CA SER A 853 33.06 -57.47 -2.29
C SER A 853 34.18 -56.78 -1.53
N ASP A 854 35.33 -56.64 -2.16
CA ASP A 854 36.57 -56.04 -1.62
C ASP A 854 36.93 -54.71 -2.26
N GLY A 855 36.10 -54.20 -3.18
CA GLY A 855 36.31 -52.93 -3.87
C GLY A 855 37.17 -53.05 -5.15
N SER A 856 37.67 -54.26 -5.52
CA SER A 856 38.36 -54.46 -6.79
C SER A 856 37.39 -54.43 -7.98
N ASP A 857 37.90 -54.07 -9.15
CA ASP A 857 37.08 -54.00 -10.36
C ASP A 857 36.55 -55.39 -10.77
N PRO A 858 35.23 -55.63 -10.81
CA PRO A 858 34.66 -56.93 -11.15
C PRO A 858 34.96 -57.38 -12.61
N LYS A 859 35.36 -56.46 -13.49
CA LYS A 859 35.79 -56.81 -14.86
C LYS A 859 37.11 -57.56 -14.89
N VAL A 860 37.99 -57.22 -13.95
CA VAL A 860 39.38 -57.78 -13.91
C VAL A 860 39.52 -58.88 -12.89
N ALA A 861 38.96 -58.70 -11.69
CA ALA A 861 39.15 -59.63 -10.56
C ALA A 861 37.85 -60.20 -10.01
N GLY A 862 36.72 -60.05 -10.72
CA GLY A 862 35.42 -60.49 -10.26
C GLY A 862 35.22 -61.99 -10.22
N ALA A 863 34.70 -62.52 -9.09
CA ALA A 863 34.22 -63.88 -8.98
C ALA A 863 32.97 -64.10 -9.89
N VAL A 864 32.92 -65.25 -10.56
CA VAL A 864 31.73 -65.57 -11.36
C VAL A 864 30.56 -65.80 -10.44
N TYR A 865 29.42 -65.21 -10.80
CA TYR A 865 28.17 -65.39 -10.07
C TYR A 865 27.41 -66.62 -10.60
N ASP A 866 27.24 -67.59 -9.77
CA ASP A 866 26.51 -68.86 -10.06
C ASP A 866 25.33 -69.08 -9.08
N GLY A 867 25.04 -68.14 -8.24
CA GLY A 867 23.94 -68.15 -7.28
C GLY A 867 24.18 -67.28 -6.05
N PRO A 868 23.23 -67.26 -5.14
CA PRO A 868 23.30 -66.38 -3.97
C PRO A 868 24.56 -66.64 -3.13
N PHE A 869 25.38 -65.59 -2.91
CA PHE A 869 26.64 -65.69 -2.19
C PHE A 869 26.63 -64.94 -0.84
N SER A 870 27.49 -65.35 0.08
CA SER A 870 27.63 -64.73 1.37
C SER A 870 28.46 -63.44 1.23
N VAL A 871 27.93 -62.36 1.72
CA VAL A 871 28.61 -61.04 1.72
C VAL A 871 29.51 -60.97 2.98
N PRO A 872 30.84 -60.76 2.84
CA PRO A 872 31.71 -60.63 3.98
C PRO A 872 31.27 -59.51 4.95
N ALA A 873 31.35 -59.74 6.24
CA ALA A 873 30.92 -58.78 7.23
C ALA A 873 31.66 -57.42 7.16
N ALA A 874 32.84 -57.39 6.58
CA ALA A 874 33.64 -56.19 6.35
C ALA A 874 33.32 -55.46 5.04
N ALA A 875 32.50 -56.07 4.16
CA ALA A 875 32.19 -55.47 2.87
C ALA A 875 31.19 -54.32 3.05
N GLN A 876 31.55 -53.17 2.62
CA GLN A 876 30.68 -51.98 2.63
C GLN A 876 29.76 -51.94 1.37
N PHE A 877 30.21 -52.51 0.29
CA PHE A 877 29.48 -52.59 -0.98
C PHE A 877 29.95 -53.81 -1.77
N VAL A 878 29.12 -54.20 -2.70
CA VAL A 878 29.44 -55.21 -3.72
C VAL A 878 29.40 -54.50 -5.07
N LEU A 879 30.43 -54.72 -5.87
CA LEU A 879 30.46 -54.33 -7.27
C LEU A 879 30.04 -55.49 -8.12
N ALA A 880 29.19 -55.31 -9.10
CA ALA A 880 28.80 -56.33 -10.02
C ALA A 880 28.82 -55.84 -11.47
N TYR A 881 29.13 -56.74 -12.37
CA TYR A 881 29.29 -56.49 -13.80
C TYR A 881 28.77 -57.68 -14.57
N ALA A 882 28.07 -57.48 -15.64
CA ALA A 882 27.56 -58.53 -16.49
C ALA A 882 27.98 -58.30 -17.94
N GLU A 883 28.39 -59.37 -18.60
CA GLU A 883 28.80 -59.32 -20.01
C GLU A 883 28.34 -60.56 -20.74
N MET A 884 27.90 -60.37 -21.98
CA MET A 884 27.62 -61.47 -22.91
C MET A 884 27.77 -60.96 -24.34
N ASP A 885 28.43 -61.75 -25.20
CA ASP A 885 28.60 -61.47 -26.63
C ASP A 885 29.09 -60.03 -26.92
N GLY A 886 30.01 -59.52 -26.05
CA GLY A 886 30.62 -58.19 -26.19
C GLY A 886 29.66 -57.05 -25.88
N VAL A 887 28.49 -57.33 -25.31
CA VAL A 887 27.63 -56.33 -24.68
C VAL A 887 27.82 -56.42 -23.17
N ALA A 888 28.04 -55.28 -22.54
CA ALA A 888 28.40 -55.22 -21.14
C ALA A 888 27.48 -54.26 -20.38
N SER A 889 27.19 -54.57 -19.12
CA SER A 889 26.56 -53.63 -18.22
C SER A 889 27.55 -52.58 -17.74
N GLU A 890 27.05 -51.48 -17.13
CA GLU A 890 27.88 -50.67 -16.25
C GLU A 890 28.28 -51.49 -15.02
N VAL A 891 29.35 -51.08 -14.32
CA VAL A 891 29.70 -51.66 -13.04
C VAL A 891 28.77 -51.12 -11.98
N GLU A 892 27.83 -51.93 -11.56
CA GLU A 892 26.87 -51.59 -10.54
C GLU A 892 27.46 -51.69 -9.13
N ARG A 893 27.24 -50.69 -8.33
CA ARG A 893 27.67 -50.62 -6.93
C ARG A 893 26.50 -50.78 -5.99
N TYR A 894 26.46 -51.87 -5.26
CA TYR A 894 25.40 -52.16 -4.30
C TYR A 894 25.91 -52.06 -2.88
N LEU A 895 25.36 -51.12 -2.14
CA LEU A 895 25.69 -50.90 -0.74
C LEU A 895 25.13 -52.07 0.09
N VAL A 896 25.96 -52.58 1.00
CA VAL A 896 25.55 -53.63 1.94
C VAL A 896 24.80 -52.94 3.10
N PRO A 897 23.55 -53.31 3.43
CA PRO A 897 22.82 -52.74 4.56
C PRO A 897 23.57 -53.01 5.87
N ALA A 898 23.75 -52.01 6.70
CA ALA A 898 24.42 -52.16 8.00
C ALA A 898 23.57 -53.00 8.97
N ASP A 899 24.24 -53.75 9.84
CA ASP A 899 23.60 -54.47 10.96
C ASP A 899 23.07 -53.46 11.98
N ASP A 900 21.79 -53.56 12.36
CA ASP A 900 21.13 -52.71 13.35
C ASP A 900 21.60 -53.03 14.78
N GLY A 901 22.88 -52.76 15.08
CA GLY A 901 23.40 -52.81 16.43
C GLY A 901 22.94 -51.57 17.19
N LYS A 902 21.91 -51.68 18.00
CA LYS A 902 21.48 -50.69 18.98
C LYS A 902 22.60 -50.40 19.97
N THR A 903 23.32 -49.31 19.78
CA THR A 903 24.12 -48.69 20.83
C THR A 903 23.67 -47.24 20.94
N GLY A 904 23.01 -46.92 22.06
CA GLY A 904 22.61 -45.57 22.39
C GLY A 904 23.83 -44.67 22.49
N VAL A 905 23.88 -43.64 21.70
CA VAL A 905 24.89 -42.59 21.71
C VAL A 905 24.41 -41.45 22.58
N GLU A 906 25.14 -41.11 23.62
CA GLU A 906 24.83 -39.95 24.47
C GLU A 906 25.35 -38.67 23.79
N VAL A 907 24.45 -37.72 23.56
CA VAL A 907 24.77 -36.39 23.00
C VAL A 907 24.43 -35.34 24.06
N ASP A 908 25.37 -34.46 24.39
CA ASP A 908 25.13 -33.31 25.25
C ASP A 908 24.21 -32.28 24.51
N LYS A 909 22.98 -32.16 25.00
CA LYS A 909 21.93 -31.37 24.33
C LYS A 909 22.22 -29.87 24.26
N ALA A 910 23.05 -29.33 25.14
CA ALA A 910 23.30 -27.90 25.28
C ALA A 910 24.49 -27.39 24.49
N ARG A 911 25.44 -28.27 24.11
CA ARG A 911 26.67 -27.86 23.42
C ARG A 911 26.54 -27.84 21.91
N PRO A 912 27.27 -26.93 21.26
CA PRO A 912 27.43 -26.99 19.79
C PRO A 912 28.05 -28.33 19.35
N VAL A 913 27.62 -28.80 18.20
CA VAL A 913 28.03 -30.08 17.68
C VAL A 913 28.35 -30.00 16.20
N VAL A 914 29.41 -30.68 15.81
CA VAL A 914 29.74 -30.88 14.41
C VAL A 914 29.40 -32.31 14.03
N TRP A 915 28.52 -32.48 13.09
CA TRP A 915 28.10 -33.79 12.61
C TRP A 915 28.76 -34.10 11.27
N THR A 916 29.54 -35.15 11.27
CA THR A 916 30.31 -35.61 10.11
C THR A 916 30.00 -37.08 9.88
N PRO A 917 28.88 -37.42 9.23
CA PRO A 917 28.60 -38.84 8.93
C PRO A 917 29.68 -39.40 8.00
N GLY A 918 30.01 -40.68 8.15
CA GLY A 918 31.16 -41.32 7.48
C GLY A 918 31.16 -41.26 5.93
N ARG A 919 30.09 -40.74 5.33
CA ARG A 919 29.96 -40.53 3.90
C ARG A 919 29.68 -39.08 3.53
N GLY A 920 29.76 -38.14 4.49
CA GLY A 920 29.30 -36.76 4.28
C GLY A 920 27.81 -36.66 3.97
N HIS A 921 27.37 -35.44 3.66
CA HIS A 921 26.02 -35.15 3.19
C HIS A 921 26.07 -34.92 1.68
N ALA A 922 25.58 -35.89 0.89
CA ALA A 922 25.56 -35.81 -0.57
C ALA A 922 24.13 -35.89 -1.09
N PHE A 923 23.69 -34.86 -1.80
CA PHE A 923 22.34 -34.75 -2.36
C PHE A 923 22.42 -34.72 -3.89
N GLY A 924 21.85 -35.75 -4.50
CA GLY A 924 21.94 -35.97 -5.93
C GLY A 924 20.80 -35.34 -6.76
N SER A 925 19.76 -34.81 -6.12
CA SER A 925 18.67 -34.14 -6.80
C SER A 925 18.53 -32.67 -6.38
N THR A 926 17.95 -31.86 -7.25
CA THR A 926 17.67 -30.46 -6.95
C THR A 926 16.79 -30.33 -5.71
N ARG A 927 15.76 -31.15 -5.59
CA ARG A 927 14.85 -31.16 -4.44
C ARG A 927 15.56 -31.43 -3.13
N ASP A 928 16.31 -32.52 -3.07
CA ASP A 928 17.01 -32.91 -1.85
C ASP A 928 18.07 -31.87 -1.43
N SER A 929 18.71 -31.21 -2.39
CA SER A 929 19.67 -30.15 -2.17
C SER A 929 19.01 -28.91 -1.51
N TYR A 930 17.84 -28.50 -1.99
CA TYR A 930 17.08 -27.41 -1.37
C TYR A 930 16.44 -27.81 -0.04
N ASP A 931 15.93 -29.04 0.10
CA ASP A 931 15.42 -29.55 1.37
C ASP A 931 16.51 -29.58 2.46
N PHE A 932 17.78 -29.82 2.06
CA PHE A 932 18.92 -29.73 2.97
C PHE A 932 19.18 -28.27 3.39
N LEU A 933 19.10 -27.30 2.49
CA LEU A 933 19.28 -25.88 2.81
C LEU A 933 18.18 -25.39 3.76
N GLU A 934 16.93 -25.78 3.53
CA GLU A 934 15.84 -25.45 4.43
C GLU A 934 16.02 -26.04 5.84
N ARG A 935 16.58 -27.26 5.93
CA ARG A 935 16.94 -27.84 7.24
C ARG A 935 18.08 -27.08 7.92
N LEU A 936 19.11 -26.65 7.19
CA LEU A 936 20.16 -25.80 7.75
C LEU A 936 19.58 -24.52 8.35
N LYS A 937 18.65 -23.86 7.65
CA LYS A 937 17.94 -22.70 8.17
C LYS A 937 17.10 -23.01 9.41
N LYS A 938 16.30 -24.06 9.32
CA LYS A 938 15.38 -24.48 10.40
C LYS A 938 16.11 -24.74 11.72
N TYR A 939 17.30 -25.35 11.65
CA TYR A 939 18.09 -25.71 12.83
C TYR A 939 19.20 -24.71 13.15
N GLY A 940 19.28 -23.58 12.45
CA GLY A 940 20.32 -22.55 12.64
C GLY A 940 21.73 -23.10 12.42
N ALA A 941 21.87 -24.03 11.49
CA ALA A 941 23.12 -24.76 11.24
C ALA A 941 23.88 -24.17 10.05
N ALA A 942 25.18 -24.43 10.01
CA ALA A 942 26.06 -24.12 8.89
C ALA A 942 26.72 -25.41 8.35
N ALA A 943 27.11 -25.41 7.09
CA ALA A 943 27.77 -26.53 6.46
C ALA A 943 29.24 -26.21 6.16
N SER A 944 30.09 -27.20 6.16
CA SER A 944 31.50 -27.07 5.72
C SER A 944 31.90 -28.19 4.77
N GLY A 945 33.01 -27.98 4.01
CA GLY A 945 33.39 -28.86 2.91
C GLY A 945 32.29 -28.94 1.84
N VAL A 946 31.73 -27.78 1.50
CA VAL A 946 30.61 -27.71 0.56
C VAL A 946 31.10 -27.71 -0.88
N SER A 947 30.48 -28.54 -1.70
CA SER A 947 30.61 -28.50 -3.16
C SER A 947 29.23 -28.40 -3.76
N LEU A 948 29.08 -27.46 -4.67
CA LEU A 948 27.84 -27.16 -5.42
C LEU A 948 28.10 -27.47 -6.88
N LEU A 949 27.23 -28.25 -7.49
CA LEU A 949 27.33 -28.60 -8.91
C LEU A 949 25.97 -28.38 -9.58
N ILE A 950 25.96 -27.69 -10.69
CA ILE A 950 24.78 -27.58 -11.57
C ILE A 950 25.15 -28.25 -12.90
N ASN A 951 24.45 -29.34 -13.23
CA ASN A 951 24.60 -30.05 -14.51
C ASN A 951 23.43 -29.73 -15.43
N GLY A 952 23.71 -29.30 -16.65
CA GLY A 952 22.68 -29.05 -17.66
C GLY A 952 21.84 -30.29 -17.98
N GLU A 953 20.60 -30.08 -18.40
CA GLU A 953 19.64 -31.11 -18.83
C GLU A 953 19.25 -30.90 -20.30
N GLY A 954 18.77 -31.96 -20.95
CA GLY A 954 18.13 -31.84 -22.25
C GLY A 954 19.03 -31.49 -23.43
N GLY A 955 20.33 -31.84 -23.37
CA GLY A 955 21.29 -31.59 -24.46
C GLY A 955 22.13 -30.35 -24.25
N ASP A 956 21.98 -29.65 -23.16
CA ASP A 956 22.91 -28.58 -22.70
C ASP A 956 24.15 -29.27 -22.06
N PRO A 957 25.34 -29.21 -22.66
CA PRO A 957 26.56 -29.81 -22.12
C PRO A 957 27.18 -28.97 -21.00
N GLY A 958 26.54 -27.85 -20.62
CA GLY A 958 27.08 -26.95 -19.62
C GLY A 958 27.02 -27.54 -18.21
N TRP A 959 28.03 -27.24 -17.42
CA TRP A 959 28.06 -27.51 -15.98
C TRP A 959 28.81 -26.39 -15.27
N ALA A 960 28.40 -26.12 -14.04
CA ALA A 960 29.07 -25.20 -13.17
C ALA A 960 29.35 -25.87 -11.82
N GLU A 961 30.56 -25.81 -11.32
CA GLU A 961 30.96 -26.36 -10.03
C GLU A 961 31.62 -25.27 -9.19
N LEU A 962 31.25 -25.22 -7.91
CA LEU A 962 31.86 -24.35 -6.92
C LEU A 962 32.21 -25.17 -5.68
N GLN A 963 33.50 -25.26 -5.38
CA GLN A 963 34.02 -26.06 -4.27
C GLN A 963 34.64 -25.15 -3.21
N PHE A 964 34.30 -25.36 -1.96
CA PHE A 964 34.82 -24.59 -0.83
C PHE A 964 35.80 -25.42 -0.01
N HIS A 965 36.79 -24.76 0.57
CA HIS A 965 37.74 -25.40 1.45
C HIS A 965 37.04 -26.05 2.66
N GLU A 966 37.49 -27.21 3.09
CA GLU A 966 36.88 -28.03 4.15
C GLU A 966 36.71 -27.30 5.50
N ALA A 967 37.61 -26.36 5.82
CA ALA A 967 37.49 -25.55 7.04
C ALA A 967 36.53 -24.36 6.93
N MET A 968 36.04 -24.05 5.72
CA MET A 968 35.13 -22.93 5.50
C MET A 968 33.71 -23.29 5.85
N ARG A 969 33.16 -22.58 6.86
CA ARG A 969 31.74 -22.74 7.26
C ARG A 969 30.90 -21.77 6.47
N LEU A 970 29.86 -22.29 5.84
CA LEU A 970 28.92 -21.52 5.05
C LEU A 970 27.57 -21.55 5.71
N SER A 971 26.95 -20.38 5.86
CA SER A 971 25.54 -20.30 6.24
C SER A 971 24.62 -20.69 5.07
N PRO A 972 23.36 -21.07 5.35
CA PRO A 972 22.39 -21.35 4.27
C PRO A 972 22.26 -20.21 3.26
N GLU A 973 22.25 -18.95 3.73
CA GLU A 973 22.12 -17.75 2.89
C GLU A 973 23.34 -17.56 1.98
N GLN A 974 24.52 -17.89 2.47
CA GLN A 974 25.74 -17.85 1.67
C GLN A 974 25.73 -18.93 0.58
N ILE A 975 25.26 -20.14 0.91
CA ILE A 975 25.11 -21.22 -0.07
C ILE A 975 24.07 -20.86 -1.12
N GLU A 976 22.94 -20.28 -0.73
CA GLU A 976 21.92 -19.81 -1.67
C GLU A 976 22.42 -18.68 -2.58
N THR A 977 23.21 -17.76 -2.03
CA THR A 977 23.84 -16.69 -2.83
C THR A 977 24.77 -17.28 -3.89
N CYS A 978 25.55 -18.28 -3.52
CA CYS A 978 26.43 -18.98 -4.45
C CYS A 978 25.63 -19.75 -5.52
N LEU A 979 24.57 -20.45 -5.13
CA LEU A 979 23.67 -21.13 -6.08
C LEU A 979 22.99 -20.15 -7.03
N ALA A 980 22.54 -18.98 -6.54
CA ALA A 980 21.96 -17.94 -7.37
C ALA A 980 22.98 -17.39 -8.39
N ALA A 981 24.21 -17.17 -7.95
CA ALA A 981 25.30 -16.74 -8.84
C ALA A 981 25.62 -17.81 -9.91
N MET A 982 25.69 -19.08 -9.51
CA MET A 982 25.88 -20.21 -10.44
C MET A 982 24.73 -20.35 -11.43
N ARG A 983 23.47 -20.11 -10.98
CA ARG A 983 22.29 -20.07 -11.84
C ARG A 983 22.31 -18.93 -12.84
N GLY A 984 23.00 -17.84 -12.53
CA GLY A 984 23.24 -16.74 -13.47
C GLY A 984 24.17 -17.14 -14.64
N VAL A 985 25.01 -18.17 -14.44
CA VAL A 985 25.93 -18.69 -15.45
C VAL A 985 25.36 -19.94 -16.15
N GLN A 986 24.87 -20.88 -15.36
CA GLN A 986 24.21 -22.12 -15.83
C GLN A 986 22.73 -22.06 -15.46
N THR A 987 21.92 -21.62 -16.39
CA THR A 987 20.49 -21.33 -16.18
C THR A 987 19.59 -22.54 -16.09
N SER A 988 20.00 -23.69 -16.69
CA SER A 988 19.29 -24.96 -16.70
C SER A 988 20.07 -26.05 -15.97
N GLY A 989 19.36 -27.12 -15.55
CA GLY A 989 19.99 -28.33 -15.03
C GLY A 989 19.74 -28.61 -13.55
N GLN A 990 20.18 -29.80 -13.12
CA GLN A 990 20.02 -30.29 -11.75
C GLN A 990 21.09 -29.75 -10.82
N VAL A 991 20.64 -29.29 -9.66
CA VAL A 991 21.53 -28.91 -8.56
C VAL A 991 21.89 -30.14 -7.75
N ARG A 992 23.17 -30.31 -7.51
CA ARG A 992 23.70 -31.29 -6.57
C ARG A 992 24.52 -30.56 -5.50
N LEU A 993 24.34 -30.95 -4.27
CA LEU A 993 25.04 -30.40 -3.13
C LEU A 993 25.70 -31.51 -2.35
N VAL A 994 26.97 -31.31 -2.00
CA VAL A 994 27.70 -32.15 -1.08
C VAL A 994 28.22 -31.28 0.05
N ALA A 995 28.13 -31.79 1.29
CA ALA A 995 28.74 -31.15 2.45
C ALA A 995 29.48 -32.22 3.30
N ALA A 996 30.68 -31.91 3.73
CA ALA A 996 31.45 -32.84 4.55
C ALA A 996 30.93 -32.90 5.99
N ALA A 997 30.57 -31.75 6.55
CA ALA A 997 30.05 -31.66 7.92
C ALA A 997 28.98 -30.60 8.07
N VAL A 998 28.09 -30.81 9.05
CA VAL A 998 27.07 -29.85 9.49
C VAL A 998 27.39 -29.39 10.90
N HIS A 999 27.44 -28.08 11.10
CA HIS A 999 27.69 -27.41 12.36
C HIS A 999 26.39 -26.95 12.96
N LEU A 1000 25.93 -27.56 14.03
CA LEU A 1000 24.71 -27.25 14.70
C LEU A 1000 24.96 -26.49 16.01
N PRO A 1001 24.09 -25.55 16.37
CA PRO A 1001 24.30 -24.70 17.56
C PRO A 1001 24.15 -25.47 18.88
N THR A 1002 23.44 -26.60 18.87
CA THR A 1002 23.22 -27.42 20.07
C THR A 1002 23.09 -28.90 19.70
N GLY A 1003 23.42 -29.79 20.65
CA GLY A 1003 23.18 -31.23 20.47
C GLY A 1003 21.71 -31.60 20.37
N GLN A 1004 20.78 -30.80 20.95
CA GLN A 1004 19.33 -30.98 20.75
C GLN A 1004 18.99 -30.79 19.26
N ALA A 1005 19.53 -29.77 18.62
CA ALA A 1005 19.29 -29.54 17.19
C ALA A 1005 19.80 -30.70 16.32
N LEU A 1006 20.90 -31.37 16.73
CA LEU A 1006 21.36 -32.60 16.06
C LEU A 1006 20.33 -33.72 16.21
N LEU A 1007 19.84 -33.96 17.41
CA LEU A 1007 18.88 -35.02 17.69
C LEU A 1007 17.57 -34.83 16.91
N ASP A 1008 17.07 -33.62 16.92
CA ASP A 1008 15.85 -33.24 16.21
C ASP A 1008 16.01 -33.39 14.68
N TRP A 1009 17.17 -32.98 14.14
CA TRP A 1009 17.48 -33.20 12.71
C TRP A 1009 17.56 -34.70 12.36
N VAL A 1010 18.29 -35.48 13.16
CA VAL A 1010 18.46 -36.94 12.93
C VAL A 1010 17.10 -37.66 12.99
N GLU A 1011 16.22 -37.25 13.90
CA GLU A 1011 14.85 -37.77 14.00
C GLU A 1011 14.01 -37.41 12.77
N GLU A 1012 14.09 -36.14 12.30
CA GLU A 1012 13.34 -35.68 11.11
C GLU A 1012 13.74 -36.47 9.85
N VAL A 1013 15.03 -36.69 9.65
CA VAL A 1013 15.52 -37.45 8.49
C VAL A 1013 15.51 -38.97 8.70
N LYS A 1014 15.04 -39.45 9.86
CA LYS A 1014 15.03 -40.85 10.29
C LYS A 1014 16.38 -41.53 10.14
N ALA A 1015 17.47 -40.79 10.42
CA ALA A 1015 18.83 -41.31 10.40
C ALA A 1015 19.18 -41.96 11.74
N THR A 1016 20.19 -42.80 11.75
CA THR A 1016 20.75 -43.36 12.98
C THR A 1016 22.10 -42.75 13.25
N LEU A 1017 22.23 -42.08 14.40
CA LEU A 1017 23.50 -41.46 14.81
C LEU A 1017 24.46 -42.51 15.37
N LYS A 1018 25.70 -42.53 14.87
CA LYS A 1018 26.73 -43.45 15.34
C LYS A 1018 27.78 -42.73 16.17
N SER A 1019 28.34 -43.45 17.14
CA SER A 1019 29.47 -42.97 17.93
C SER A 1019 30.68 -42.72 16.99
N GLY A 1020 31.20 -41.47 16.99
CA GLY A 1020 32.27 -41.03 16.11
C GLY A 1020 31.85 -40.23 14.88
N GLU A 1021 30.56 -40.12 14.59
CA GLU A 1021 30.03 -39.28 13.48
C GLU A 1021 29.80 -37.83 13.91
N PHE A 1022 30.02 -37.48 15.17
CA PHE A 1022 29.89 -36.11 15.65
C PHE A 1022 30.95 -35.80 16.71
N THR A 1023 31.26 -34.52 16.84
CA THR A 1023 32.15 -33.95 17.85
C THR A 1023 31.47 -32.78 18.54
N GLN A 1024 31.58 -32.75 19.89
CA GLN A 1024 31.04 -31.69 20.73
C GLN A 1024 32.13 -30.91 21.45
#